data_82be933ea12bc0aefd38732ab0d00481
#
_entry.id   82be933ea12bc0aefd38732ab0d00481
#
_cell.length_a   1.000
_cell.length_b   1.000
_cell.length_c   1.000
_cell.angle_alpha   90.00
_cell.angle_beta   90.00
_cell.angle_gamma   90.00
#
_symmetry.space_group_name_H-M   'P 1'
#
loop_
_entity.id
_entity.type
_entity.pdbx_description
1 polymer ?
#
loop_
_entity_poly.entity_id
_entity_poly.type
_entity_poly.pdbx_seq_one_letter_code
_entity_poly.pdbx_strand_id
1 'polypeptide(L)'
;MIKLEKINKIFTLGENKVHVLKDINLHIKKGEFISIIGQSGSGKSTLMNIIGCLDTPSSGSYFIDGKDVSKFSSDDLANLRSKKFGFVFQRYNLIATMSAEANVALPAIYAGMGADERSKRAKELLGGLELGDKTASYPNKLSGGQQQRVSIARALMNGGEIILADEPTGALDSKSGEMVMQILCDLHKQGHTIIIVTHDKNIAEYADRIIEIKDGEILSDRKKDERIYEITEKKIGTKNSLSAYKDQLVESFKMSVNAIFSHKLRSMLTMLGIIIGIASVICVVALGNGSQEKILASIKSIGTNTITIQAGKSFGDMRAGFVSTLTIADSDALARQPYIDYSTPNVNSSGTITYANLNSRAEVRGGGTNSLAVSGIEVEQGRNFNDDDIINSASVVIIDPNTKKTFFKNTNPIGSTIFFAGKPLRIIGVTGDDKNAFGASENLRIYLPYSTLINKISGNRKINSITVKVKDDVDPQIAEESLTQFLIQRHGTRDFYTRNSDTIKQTVESTTGTMKILISSIAVISLIVGGIGVMNIMLVSVTERTREIGIAMAIGAKESNILQQFLIEAILLCSFGGILGIIIALALGYGFNSISSDFTMKFTTAPFIIAFVVSSAIGIIFGYLPARSASKLNPIDALAQE
;
A
#
# COMPACT_ATOMS: atom_id res chain seq x y z
N MET A 1 25.09 12.75 45.56
CA MET A 1 24.32 12.71 44.30
C MET A 1 24.79 11.57 43.37
N ILE A 2 26.05 11.58 42.91
CA ILE A 2 26.67 10.52 42.11
C ILE A 2 27.75 9.81 42.92
N LYS A 3 27.74 8.46 42.96
CA LYS A 3 28.80 7.68 43.61
C LYS A 3 29.17 6.49 42.73
N LEU A 4 30.44 6.44 42.35
CA LEU A 4 31.07 5.36 41.61
C LEU A 4 31.97 4.57 42.56
N GLU A 5 31.83 3.25 42.60
CA GLU A 5 32.58 2.34 43.45
C GLU A 5 33.22 1.24 42.62
N LYS A 6 34.55 1.24 42.54
CA LYS A 6 35.36 0.27 41.81
C LYS A 6 34.89 0.04 40.36
N ILE A 7 34.59 1.13 39.66
CA ILE A 7 34.11 1.07 38.28
C ILE A 7 35.26 0.64 37.35
N ASN A 8 35.02 -0.42 36.62
CA ASN A 8 35.88 -0.93 35.57
C ASN A 8 35.14 -0.93 34.24
N LYS A 9 35.85 -0.58 33.16
CA LYS A 9 35.35 -0.68 31.79
C LYS A 9 36.38 -1.36 30.91
N ILE A 10 35.95 -2.46 30.30
CA ILE A 10 36.75 -3.29 29.40
C ILE A 10 36.01 -3.34 28.05
N PHE A 11 36.67 -2.97 26.99
CA PHE A 11 36.21 -3.15 25.62
C PHE A 11 36.88 -4.38 25.01
N THR A 12 36.08 -5.17 24.27
CA THR A 12 36.59 -6.34 23.54
C THR A 12 36.68 -6.00 22.06
N LEU A 13 37.93 -5.98 21.53
CA LEU A 13 38.22 -5.72 20.12
C LEU A 13 38.78 -7.00 19.49
N GLY A 14 37.87 -7.82 18.93
CA GLY A 14 38.22 -9.18 18.48
C GLY A 14 38.67 -10.05 19.66
N GLU A 15 39.89 -10.57 19.62
CA GLU A 15 40.50 -11.35 20.73
C GLU A 15 41.15 -10.50 21.83
N ASN A 16 41.40 -9.20 21.57
CA ASN A 16 42.07 -8.34 22.51
C ASN A 16 41.07 -7.65 23.47
N LYS A 17 41.40 -7.61 24.76
CA LYS A 17 40.67 -6.88 25.79
C LYS A 17 41.45 -5.62 26.16
N VAL A 18 40.80 -4.48 26.00
CA VAL A 18 41.37 -3.18 26.39
C VAL A 18 40.68 -2.70 27.65
N HIS A 19 41.42 -2.60 28.75
CA HIS A 19 40.95 -2.12 30.06
C HIS A 19 41.11 -0.59 30.10
N VAL A 20 40.02 0.12 29.85
CA VAL A 20 40.00 1.58 29.68
C VAL A 20 39.81 2.32 31.00
N LEU A 21 38.99 1.78 31.91
CA LEU A 21 38.85 2.35 33.27
C LEU A 21 39.14 1.26 34.29
N LYS A 22 39.93 1.59 35.30
CA LYS A 22 40.45 0.68 36.31
C LYS A 22 40.12 1.19 37.71
N ASP A 23 39.27 0.45 38.42
CA ASP A 23 38.86 0.66 39.83
C ASP A 23 38.56 2.13 40.17
N ILE A 24 37.84 2.84 39.31
CA ILE A 24 37.48 4.24 39.50
C ILE A 24 36.53 4.37 40.71
N ASN A 25 36.97 5.16 41.68
CA ASN A 25 36.15 5.56 42.84
C ASN A 25 35.96 7.08 42.79
N LEU A 26 34.71 7.54 42.72
CA LEU A 26 34.41 8.97 42.58
C LEU A 26 33.10 9.30 43.29
N HIS A 27 33.07 10.36 44.05
CA HIS A 27 31.85 10.87 44.69
C HIS A 27 31.67 12.35 44.32
N ILE A 28 30.53 12.65 43.69
CA ILE A 28 30.13 14.00 43.24
C ILE A 28 28.90 14.43 44.07
N LYS A 29 29.01 15.56 44.72
CA LYS A 29 27.91 16.18 45.45
C LYS A 29 27.00 16.98 44.51
N LYS A 30 25.75 17.25 44.95
CA LYS A 30 24.85 18.13 44.23
C LYS A 30 25.41 19.57 44.25
N GLY A 31 25.34 20.25 43.08
CA GLY A 31 25.84 21.64 42.96
C GLY A 31 27.35 21.79 42.91
N GLU A 32 28.15 20.71 42.71
CA GLU A 32 29.58 20.81 42.43
C GLU A 32 29.88 21.20 40.98
N PHE A 33 30.93 21.98 40.78
CA PHE A 33 31.48 22.24 39.46
C PHE A 33 32.85 21.51 39.31
N ILE A 34 32.88 20.48 38.48
CA ILE A 34 34.01 19.55 38.35
C ILE A 34 34.56 19.60 36.95
N SER A 35 35.87 19.60 36.83
CA SER A 35 36.58 19.36 35.58
C SER A 35 37.34 18.04 35.64
N ILE A 36 37.20 17.21 34.62
CA ILE A 36 37.94 15.97 34.40
C ILE A 36 38.95 16.21 33.31
N ILE A 37 40.25 16.16 33.68
CA ILE A 37 41.36 16.41 32.75
C ILE A 37 42.21 15.17 32.54
N GLY A 38 42.99 15.15 31.46
CA GLY A 38 43.93 14.08 31.14
C GLY A 38 44.29 14.07 29.66
N GLN A 39 45.28 13.28 29.28
CA GLN A 39 45.73 13.14 27.90
C GLN A 39 44.67 12.46 27.03
N SER A 40 44.76 12.57 25.70
CA SER A 40 43.89 11.80 24.78
C SER A 40 44.10 10.32 25.03
N GLY A 41 43.00 9.55 25.05
CA GLY A 41 43.02 8.11 25.34
C GLY A 41 43.08 7.72 26.81
N SER A 42 43.13 8.67 27.77
CA SER A 42 43.21 8.36 29.20
C SER A 42 41.91 7.82 29.84
N GLY A 43 40.77 7.72 29.08
CA GLY A 43 39.49 7.22 29.58
C GLY A 43 38.46 8.28 29.97
N LYS A 44 38.74 9.59 29.79
CA LYS A 44 37.87 10.72 30.19
C LYS A 44 36.44 10.61 29.60
N SER A 45 36.34 10.51 28.28
CA SER A 45 35.03 10.40 27.59
C SER A 45 34.30 9.11 27.96
N THR A 46 35.05 8.02 28.19
CA THR A 46 34.46 6.75 28.68
C THR A 46 33.86 6.92 30.08
N LEU A 47 34.59 7.60 30.99
CA LEU A 47 34.05 7.89 32.32
C LEU A 47 32.82 8.81 32.24
N MET A 48 32.86 9.85 31.41
CA MET A 48 31.72 10.74 31.20
C MET A 48 30.50 9.99 30.65
N ASN A 49 30.71 9.06 29.70
CA ASN A 49 29.62 8.24 29.15
C ASN A 49 28.99 7.33 30.19
N ILE A 50 29.76 6.77 31.13
CA ILE A 50 29.24 5.99 32.25
C ILE A 50 28.49 6.91 33.23
N ILE A 51 29.05 8.05 33.61
CA ILE A 51 28.40 9.04 34.48
C ILE A 51 27.05 9.47 33.88
N GLY A 52 27.03 9.74 32.56
CA GLY A 52 25.82 10.14 31.82
C GLY A 52 24.86 9.01 31.50
N CYS A 53 25.12 7.79 31.96
CA CYS A 53 24.26 6.62 31.64
C CYS A 53 24.14 6.35 30.12
N LEU A 54 25.11 6.78 29.31
CA LEU A 54 25.23 6.44 27.90
C LEU A 54 25.83 5.05 27.73
N ASP A 55 26.72 4.66 28.66
CA ASP A 55 27.33 3.35 28.75
C ASP A 55 27.13 2.75 30.14
N THR A 56 27.35 1.45 30.25
CA THR A 56 27.32 0.71 31.50
C THR A 56 28.72 0.22 31.88
N PRO A 57 29.07 0.21 33.16
CA PRO A 57 30.35 -0.35 33.61
C PRO A 57 30.42 -1.86 33.35
N SER A 58 31.61 -2.39 33.10
CA SER A 58 31.83 -3.84 33.01
C SER A 58 31.80 -4.52 34.37
N SER A 59 32.24 -3.81 35.44
CA SER A 59 32.12 -4.22 36.84
C SER A 59 32.16 -3.00 37.74
N GLY A 60 31.79 -3.16 39.01
CA GLY A 60 31.63 -2.11 40.01
C GLY A 60 30.18 -1.69 40.19
N SER A 61 29.93 -0.69 41.04
CA SER A 61 28.61 -0.21 41.38
C SER A 61 28.50 1.29 41.12
N TYR A 62 27.40 1.70 40.47
CA TYR A 62 27.10 3.09 40.17
C TYR A 62 25.80 3.53 40.79
N PHE A 63 25.85 4.51 41.68
CA PHE A 63 24.68 5.03 42.39
C PHE A 63 24.38 6.47 42.00
N ILE A 64 23.09 6.73 41.72
CA ILE A 64 22.51 8.08 41.53
C ILE A 64 21.42 8.27 42.58
N ASP A 65 21.54 9.31 43.43
CA ASP A 65 20.65 9.60 44.55
C ASP A 65 20.35 8.35 45.44
N GLY A 66 21.40 7.56 45.68
CA GLY A 66 21.35 6.36 46.50
C GLY A 66 20.78 5.10 45.83
N LYS A 67 20.37 5.17 44.56
CA LYS A 67 19.90 4.02 43.79
C LYS A 67 20.99 3.45 42.90
N ASP A 68 21.22 2.15 42.94
CA ASP A 68 22.15 1.46 42.06
C ASP A 68 21.59 1.40 40.64
N VAL A 69 22.24 2.09 39.71
CA VAL A 69 21.81 2.18 38.32
C VAL A 69 22.62 1.25 37.40
N SER A 70 23.63 0.55 37.91
CA SER A 70 24.48 -0.35 37.13
C SER A 70 23.73 -1.53 36.52
N LYS A 71 22.53 -1.85 37.05
CA LYS A 71 21.66 -2.96 36.59
C LYS A 71 20.37 -2.49 35.92
N PHE A 72 20.26 -1.21 35.62
CA PHE A 72 19.08 -0.65 34.99
C PHE A 72 18.95 -1.13 33.53
N SER A 73 17.70 -1.28 33.08
CA SER A 73 17.42 -1.54 31.65
C SER A 73 17.77 -0.31 30.79
N SER A 74 17.91 -0.53 29.48
CA SER A 74 18.14 0.55 28.51
C SER A 74 17.08 1.66 28.62
N ASP A 75 15.81 1.29 28.80
CA ASP A 75 14.70 2.23 28.95
C ASP A 75 14.74 3.00 30.29
N ASP A 76 15.19 2.35 31.39
CA ASP A 76 15.35 3.02 32.69
C ASP A 76 16.50 4.03 32.64
N LEU A 77 17.61 3.66 31.98
CA LEU A 77 18.73 4.57 31.73
C LEU A 77 18.30 5.74 30.82
N ALA A 78 17.48 5.50 29.80
CA ALA A 78 16.90 6.55 28.95
C ALA A 78 16.03 7.53 29.77
N ASN A 79 15.20 7.02 30.68
CA ASN A 79 14.41 7.85 31.59
C ASN A 79 15.28 8.71 32.50
N LEU A 80 16.39 8.15 33.02
CA LEU A 80 17.35 8.89 33.83
C LEU A 80 18.02 9.99 33.00
N ARG A 81 18.48 9.68 31.79
CA ARG A 81 19.07 10.68 30.89
C ARG A 81 18.09 11.82 30.64
N SER A 82 16.86 11.50 30.27
CA SER A 82 15.84 12.51 30.01
C SER A 82 15.54 13.44 31.18
N LYS A 83 15.59 12.92 32.42
CA LYS A 83 15.14 13.67 33.62
C LYS A 83 16.26 14.37 34.37
N LYS A 84 17.45 13.77 34.40
CA LYS A 84 18.54 14.21 35.28
C LYS A 84 19.69 14.87 34.55
N PHE A 85 19.95 14.45 33.30
CA PHE A 85 21.14 14.85 32.57
C PHE A 85 20.85 15.84 31.45
N GLY A 86 21.71 16.83 31.30
CA GLY A 86 21.82 17.69 30.11
C GLY A 86 23.17 17.45 29.45
N PHE A 87 23.20 17.06 28.18
CA PHE A 87 24.43 16.81 27.43
C PHE A 87 24.79 17.99 26.53
N VAL A 88 26.04 18.44 26.64
CA VAL A 88 26.67 19.45 25.81
C VAL A 88 27.88 18.80 25.11
N PHE A 89 27.75 18.51 23.83
CA PHE A 89 28.74 17.77 23.05
C PHE A 89 29.74 18.68 22.35
N GLN A 90 30.93 18.19 22.08
CA GLN A 90 32.02 18.89 21.42
C GLN A 90 31.65 19.39 20.01
N ARG A 91 30.95 18.57 19.20
CA ARG A 91 30.49 18.89 17.83
C ARG A 91 29.01 19.32 17.79
N TYR A 92 28.51 19.94 18.86
CA TYR A 92 27.13 20.43 19.06
C TYR A 92 26.06 19.34 18.98
N ASN A 93 26.16 18.37 18.09
CA ASN A 93 25.26 17.26 17.85
C ASN A 93 23.81 17.73 17.73
N LEU A 94 23.58 18.75 16.88
CA LEU A 94 22.24 19.18 16.50
C LEU A 94 21.75 18.38 15.30
N ILE A 95 20.45 18.10 15.27
CA ILE A 95 19.82 17.46 14.12
C ILE A 95 19.68 18.49 13.00
N ALA A 96 20.38 18.28 11.89
CA ALA A 96 20.51 19.24 10.81
C ALA A 96 19.17 19.58 10.11
N THR A 97 18.24 18.63 10.13
CA THR A 97 16.89 18.76 9.53
C THR A 97 15.88 19.48 10.42
N MET A 98 16.28 19.88 11.65
CA MET A 98 15.43 20.53 12.63
C MET A 98 15.88 21.98 12.90
N SER A 99 14.92 22.87 13.15
CA SER A 99 15.20 24.25 13.60
C SER A 99 15.85 24.27 14.99
N ALA A 100 16.41 25.41 15.41
CA ALA A 100 16.95 25.60 16.75
C ALA A 100 15.89 25.31 17.83
N GLU A 101 14.69 25.82 17.69
CA GLU A 101 13.57 25.55 18.60
C GLU A 101 13.24 24.05 18.67
N ALA A 102 13.16 23.36 17.52
CA ALA A 102 12.87 21.94 17.47
C ALA A 102 13.98 21.07 18.10
N ASN A 103 15.24 21.43 17.89
CA ASN A 103 16.38 20.78 18.55
C ASN A 103 16.34 20.94 20.08
N VAL A 104 16.01 22.13 20.57
CA VAL A 104 15.87 22.39 22.01
C VAL A 104 14.68 21.66 22.61
N ALA A 105 13.54 21.61 21.89
CA ALA A 105 12.32 20.97 22.36
C ALA A 105 12.38 19.43 22.37
N LEU A 106 13.35 18.82 21.68
CA LEU A 106 13.41 17.36 21.46
C LEU A 106 13.43 16.53 22.78
N PRO A 107 14.23 16.85 23.82
CA PRO A 107 14.19 16.10 25.08
C PRO A 107 12.82 16.10 25.76
N ALA A 108 12.07 17.19 25.64
CA ALA A 108 10.74 17.34 26.23
C ALA A 108 9.66 16.46 25.57
N ILE A 109 9.86 16.10 24.30
CA ILE A 109 9.00 15.14 23.60
C ILE A 109 9.09 13.78 24.29
N TYR A 110 10.31 13.33 24.60
CA TYR A 110 10.55 12.04 25.26
C TYR A 110 10.16 12.06 26.73
N ALA A 111 10.16 13.25 27.37
CA ALA A 111 9.66 13.44 28.73
C ALA A 111 8.12 13.55 28.84
N GLY A 112 7.41 13.62 27.70
CA GLY A 112 5.94 13.71 27.66
C GLY A 112 5.37 15.11 27.92
N MET A 113 6.16 16.18 27.70
CA MET A 113 5.68 17.57 27.81
C MET A 113 4.78 17.94 26.63
N GLY A 114 3.70 18.68 26.88
CA GLY A 114 2.76 19.13 25.86
C GLY A 114 3.38 20.07 24.82
N ALA A 115 2.85 20.08 23.60
CA ALA A 115 3.42 20.82 22.47
C ALA A 115 3.58 22.32 22.73
N ASP A 116 2.54 22.98 23.27
CA ASP A 116 2.57 24.41 23.54
C ASP A 116 3.55 24.77 24.66
N GLU A 117 3.58 23.97 25.72
CA GLU A 117 4.46 24.17 26.87
C GLU A 117 5.94 24.01 26.47
N ARG A 118 6.26 22.98 25.67
CA ARG A 118 7.64 22.75 25.21
C ARG A 118 8.09 23.83 24.22
N SER A 119 7.24 24.32 23.29
CA SER A 119 7.55 25.41 22.39
C SER A 119 7.82 26.70 23.16
N LYS A 120 6.95 27.04 24.12
CA LYS A 120 7.13 28.23 24.99
C LYS A 120 8.46 28.13 25.74
N ARG A 121 8.73 27.00 26.41
CA ARG A 121 9.97 26.81 27.16
C ARG A 121 11.21 26.83 26.30
N ALA A 122 11.16 26.21 25.10
CA ALA A 122 12.28 26.26 24.15
C ALA A 122 12.62 27.69 23.73
N LYS A 123 11.61 28.52 23.44
CA LYS A 123 11.79 29.94 23.11
C LYS A 123 12.33 30.75 24.31
N GLU A 124 11.84 30.49 25.51
CA GLU A 124 12.37 31.12 26.73
C GLU A 124 13.85 30.79 26.93
N LEU A 125 14.26 29.52 26.78
CA LEU A 125 15.65 29.09 26.90
C LEU A 125 16.54 29.69 25.81
N LEU A 126 16.09 29.72 24.57
CA LEU A 126 16.81 30.36 23.47
C LEU A 126 16.93 31.88 23.68
N GLY A 127 15.86 32.53 24.15
CA GLY A 127 15.89 33.95 24.50
C GLY A 127 16.88 34.28 25.60
N GLY A 128 16.94 33.45 26.65
CA GLY A 128 17.92 33.58 27.76
C GLY A 128 19.37 33.38 27.33
N LEU A 129 19.60 32.73 26.17
CA LEU A 129 20.92 32.53 25.59
C LEU A 129 21.20 33.42 24.35
N GLU A 130 20.48 34.54 24.23
CA GLU A 130 20.60 35.53 23.15
C GLU A 130 20.36 34.95 21.74
N LEU A 131 19.44 34.01 21.61
CA LEU A 131 19.06 33.34 20.34
C LEU A 131 17.57 33.48 20.03
N GLY A 132 16.88 34.45 20.64
CA GLY A 132 15.44 34.65 20.45
C GLY A 132 15.03 34.93 19.01
N ASP A 133 15.90 35.59 18.21
CA ASP A 133 15.71 35.87 16.79
C ASP A 133 16.08 34.67 15.88
N LYS A 134 16.68 33.60 16.43
CA LYS A 134 17.19 32.43 15.70
C LYS A 134 16.38 31.16 15.93
N THR A 135 15.22 31.25 16.57
CA THR A 135 14.38 30.07 16.91
C THR A 135 14.03 29.19 15.70
N ALA A 136 13.74 29.81 14.55
CA ALA A 136 13.40 29.12 13.30
C ALA A 136 14.62 28.77 12.43
N SER A 137 15.84 29.16 12.84
CA SER A 137 17.08 28.91 12.07
C SER A 137 17.50 27.44 12.16
N TYR A 138 17.96 26.89 11.04
CA TYR A 138 18.55 25.56 10.97
C TYR A 138 20.03 25.59 11.36
N PRO A 139 20.63 24.48 11.84
CA PRO A 139 22.01 24.44 12.29
C PRO A 139 23.04 24.99 11.29
N ASN A 140 22.85 24.74 9.99
CA ASN A 140 23.70 25.22 8.92
C ASN A 140 23.67 26.75 8.70
N LYS A 141 22.73 27.44 9.33
CA LYS A 141 22.62 28.92 9.31
C LYS A 141 23.09 29.59 10.61
N LEU A 142 23.63 28.79 11.52
CA LEU A 142 24.14 29.25 12.83
C LEU A 142 25.64 29.15 12.89
N SER A 143 26.29 30.15 13.53
CA SER A 143 27.72 30.06 13.83
C SER A 143 28.01 28.94 14.85
N GLY A 144 29.25 28.49 14.98
CA GLY A 144 29.66 27.47 15.95
C GLY A 144 29.23 27.83 17.38
N GLY A 145 29.48 29.06 17.82
CA GLY A 145 29.08 29.53 19.15
C GLY A 145 27.54 29.58 19.32
N GLN A 146 26.80 29.90 18.26
CA GLN A 146 25.32 29.85 18.30
C GLN A 146 24.82 28.40 18.39
N GLN A 147 25.41 27.46 17.62
CA GLN A 147 25.09 26.05 17.70
C GLN A 147 25.35 25.46 19.09
N GLN A 148 26.47 25.87 19.72
CA GLN A 148 26.80 25.45 21.08
C GLN A 148 25.77 25.97 22.10
N ARG A 149 25.35 27.23 21.96
CA ARG A 149 24.27 27.79 22.82
C ARG A 149 22.94 27.07 22.62
N VAL A 150 22.61 26.67 21.40
CA VAL A 150 21.42 25.82 21.14
C VAL A 150 21.58 24.44 21.84
N SER A 151 22.78 23.84 21.83
CA SER A 151 23.07 22.59 22.54
C SER A 151 22.90 22.74 24.05
N ILE A 152 23.35 23.87 24.63
CA ILE A 152 23.15 24.19 26.04
C ILE A 152 21.65 24.40 26.35
N ALA A 153 20.90 25.14 25.53
CA ALA A 153 19.47 25.29 25.68
C ALA A 153 18.76 23.94 25.67
N ARG A 154 19.16 23.01 24.77
CA ARG A 154 18.65 21.65 24.73
C ARG A 154 18.95 20.87 26.02
N ALA A 155 20.15 21.01 26.56
CA ALA A 155 20.53 20.37 27.81
C ALA A 155 19.68 20.84 29.01
N LEU A 156 19.20 22.07 28.99
CA LEU A 156 18.35 22.68 30.05
C LEU A 156 16.85 22.41 29.89
N MET A 157 16.43 21.84 28.76
CA MET A 157 15.01 21.73 28.43
C MET A 157 14.20 21.00 29.47
N ASN A 158 14.72 19.89 30.00
CA ASN A 158 14.07 19.08 31.05
C ASN A 158 14.55 19.40 32.46
N GLY A 159 15.27 20.52 32.65
CA GLY A 159 15.77 20.96 33.96
C GLY A 159 17.25 20.71 34.17
N GLY A 160 17.86 19.67 33.58
CA GLY A 160 19.30 19.40 33.58
C GLY A 160 19.99 19.54 34.94
N GLU A 161 19.59 18.74 35.98
CA GLU A 161 20.22 18.82 37.29
C GLU A 161 21.74 18.61 37.23
N ILE A 162 22.16 17.75 36.27
CA ILE A 162 23.56 17.45 35.99
C ILE A 162 23.84 17.82 34.54
N ILE A 163 24.76 18.74 34.29
CA ILE A 163 25.20 19.12 32.96
C ILE A 163 26.55 18.45 32.69
N LEU A 164 26.58 17.62 31.65
CA LEU A 164 27.79 16.95 31.19
C LEU A 164 28.25 17.64 29.92
N ALA A 165 29.45 18.24 29.96
CA ALA A 165 30.02 18.99 28.85
C ALA A 165 31.33 18.34 28.37
N ASP A 166 31.31 17.74 27.17
CA ASP A 166 32.49 17.14 26.55
C ASP A 166 33.14 18.16 25.64
N GLU A 167 34.32 18.63 26.03
CA GLU A 167 35.11 19.65 25.33
C GLU A 167 34.26 20.83 24.80
N PRO A 168 33.50 21.54 25.67
CA PRO A 168 32.47 22.48 25.26
C PRO A 168 32.97 23.67 24.45
N THR A 169 34.25 23.93 24.45
CA THR A 169 34.93 25.05 23.74
C THR A 169 35.83 24.58 22.60
N GLY A 170 36.05 23.28 22.43
CA GLY A 170 37.10 22.73 21.54
C GLY A 170 36.90 23.04 20.05
N ALA A 171 35.67 23.38 19.62
CA ALA A 171 35.34 23.74 18.23
C ALA A 171 35.02 25.24 18.06
N LEU A 172 35.36 26.09 19.04
CA LEU A 172 34.96 27.50 19.07
C LEU A 172 36.18 28.43 19.00
N ASP A 173 35.98 29.63 18.50
CA ASP A 173 36.91 30.73 18.67
C ASP A 173 36.98 31.16 20.15
N SER A 174 38.06 31.85 20.54
CA SER A 174 38.32 32.20 21.94
C SER A 174 37.18 33.00 22.57
N LYS A 175 36.58 33.96 21.84
CA LYS A 175 35.51 34.81 22.34
C LYS A 175 34.20 34.00 22.57
N SER A 176 33.86 33.13 21.63
CA SER A 176 32.72 32.22 21.76
C SER A 176 32.94 31.19 22.87
N GLY A 177 34.17 30.71 23.04
CA GLY A 177 34.56 29.81 24.11
C GLY A 177 34.39 30.44 25.51
N GLU A 178 34.89 31.66 25.70
CA GLU A 178 34.70 32.42 26.96
C GLU A 178 33.23 32.61 27.31
N MET A 179 32.41 32.96 26.30
CA MET A 179 30.97 33.12 26.49
C MET A 179 30.29 31.81 26.95
N VAL A 180 30.64 30.67 26.34
CA VAL A 180 30.15 29.35 26.73
C VAL A 180 30.56 29.01 28.16
N MET A 181 31.80 29.28 28.56
CA MET A 181 32.26 29.05 29.93
C MET A 181 31.52 29.95 30.93
N GLN A 182 31.30 31.23 30.58
CA GLN A 182 30.52 32.13 31.42
C GLN A 182 29.08 31.61 31.65
N ILE A 183 28.40 31.11 30.58
CA ILE A 183 27.07 30.50 30.68
C ILE A 183 27.10 29.29 31.65
N LEU A 184 28.11 28.41 31.55
CA LEU A 184 28.27 27.26 32.45
C LEU A 184 28.47 27.71 33.91
N CYS A 185 29.32 28.74 34.14
CA CYS A 185 29.51 29.34 35.47
C CYS A 185 28.21 29.90 36.04
N ASP A 186 27.39 30.57 35.23
CA ASP A 186 26.14 31.15 35.68
C ASP A 186 25.07 30.07 35.95
N LEU A 187 25.07 28.97 35.20
CA LEU A 187 24.28 27.78 35.51
C LEU A 187 24.72 27.10 36.82
N HIS A 188 26.02 27.03 37.08
CA HIS A 188 26.53 26.56 38.39
C HIS A 188 26.01 27.42 39.53
N LYS A 189 26.05 28.76 39.44
CA LYS A 189 25.50 29.69 40.43
C LYS A 189 23.98 29.50 40.62
N GLN A 190 23.28 28.99 39.63
CA GLN A 190 21.85 28.61 39.70
C GLN A 190 21.62 27.25 40.37
N GLY A 191 22.71 26.56 40.82
CA GLY A 191 22.70 25.30 41.52
C GLY A 191 22.83 24.03 40.67
N HIS A 192 23.05 24.14 39.37
CA HIS A 192 23.29 22.97 38.51
C HIS A 192 24.65 22.32 38.87
N THR A 193 24.68 20.99 38.88
CA THR A 193 25.92 20.22 38.98
C THR A 193 26.57 20.19 37.59
N ILE A 194 27.80 20.67 37.44
CA ILE A 194 28.47 20.75 36.16
C ILE A 194 29.69 19.86 36.15
N ILE A 195 29.82 19.03 35.13
CA ILE A 195 30.95 18.14 34.91
C ILE A 195 31.50 18.44 33.51
N ILE A 196 32.67 19.00 33.42
CA ILE A 196 33.36 19.29 32.17
C ILE A 196 34.47 18.25 31.96
N VAL A 197 34.54 17.73 30.75
CA VAL A 197 35.68 16.95 30.26
C VAL A 197 36.47 17.83 29.31
N THR A 198 37.76 18.01 29.57
CA THR A 198 38.65 18.82 28.72
C THR A 198 40.10 18.37 28.81
N HIS A 199 40.88 18.69 27.79
CA HIS A 199 42.32 18.58 27.82
C HIS A 199 43.00 19.94 28.04
N ASP A 200 42.25 21.05 27.98
CA ASP A 200 42.73 22.40 28.20
C ASP A 200 42.73 22.76 29.71
N LYS A 201 43.91 23.04 30.25
CA LYS A 201 44.07 23.45 31.65
C LYS A 201 43.38 24.78 31.98
N ASN A 202 43.33 25.72 31.02
CA ASN A 202 42.67 27.00 31.24
C ASN A 202 41.18 26.83 31.43
N ILE A 203 40.55 25.95 30.64
CA ILE A 203 39.14 25.60 30.79
C ILE A 203 38.90 24.87 32.11
N ALA A 204 39.80 23.98 32.50
CA ALA A 204 39.66 23.25 33.77
C ALA A 204 39.70 24.18 35.00
N GLU A 205 40.43 25.31 34.93
CA GLU A 205 40.56 26.26 36.02
C GLU A 205 39.25 27.02 36.34
N TYR A 206 38.21 26.97 35.49
CA TYR A 206 36.86 27.48 35.80
C TYR A 206 36.13 26.65 36.85
N ALA A 207 36.50 25.35 37.01
CA ALA A 207 35.88 24.44 37.94
C ALA A 207 36.44 24.60 39.38
N ASP A 208 35.59 24.32 40.38
CA ASP A 208 35.98 24.33 41.80
C ASP A 208 36.72 23.04 42.21
N ARG A 209 36.62 21.96 41.43
CA ARG A 209 37.29 20.68 41.64
C ARG A 209 37.85 20.13 40.32
N ILE A 210 39.13 19.75 40.34
CA ILE A 210 39.82 19.22 39.17
C ILE A 210 40.26 17.78 39.46
N ILE A 211 39.80 16.86 38.60
CA ILE A 211 40.12 15.43 38.64
C ILE A 211 40.98 15.09 37.45
N GLU A 212 42.19 14.59 37.71
CA GLU A 212 43.12 14.18 36.65
C GLU A 212 43.08 12.67 36.45
N ILE A 213 42.83 12.24 35.21
CA ILE A 213 42.82 10.85 34.81
C ILE A 213 43.99 10.54 33.89
N LYS A 214 44.70 9.45 34.21
CA LYS A 214 45.79 8.92 33.41
C LYS A 214 45.70 7.39 33.35
N ASP A 215 45.81 6.83 32.15
CA ASP A 215 45.82 5.38 31.89
C ASP A 215 44.65 4.60 32.53
N GLY A 216 43.48 5.24 32.65
CA GLY A 216 42.28 4.67 33.19
C GLY A 216 42.12 4.74 34.70
N GLU A 217 43.02 5.43 35.41
CA GLU A 217 43.01 5.62 36.88
C GLU A 217 42.93 7.10 37.25
N ILE A 218 42.36 7.43 38.42
CA ILE A 218 42.39 8.78 38.97
C ILE A 218 43.76 9.03 39.56
N LEU A 219 44.52 9.96 38.95
CA LEU A 219 45.86 10.33 39.41
C LEU A 219 45.80 11.37 40.55
N SER A 220 44.91 12.35 40.41
CA SER A 220 44.75 13.41 41.40
C SER A 220 43.30 13.89 41.47
N ASP A 221 42.87 14.33 42.64
CA ASP A 221 41.56 14.91 42.92
C ASP A 221 41.77 16.13 43.80
N ARG A 222 41.82 17.31 43.18
CA ARG A 222 42.15 18.57 43.82
C ARG A 222 40.93 19.48 43.92
N LYS A 223 40.53 19.83 45.12
CA LYS A 223 39.52 20.86 45.37
C LYS A 223 40.17 22.22 45.50
N LYS A 224 39.64 23.19 44.75
CA LYS A 224 40.04 24.60 44.81
C LYS A 224 39.17 25.38 45.81
N ASP A 225 37.86 25.15 45.75
CA ASP A 225 36.85 25.87 46.53
C ASP A 225 35.69 24.93 46.86
N GLU A 226 34.93 25.18 47.94
CA GLU A 226 33.71 24.41 48.30
C GLU A 226 32.46 25.29 48.08
N ARG A 227 32.27 25.84 46.91
CA ARG A 227 31.05 26.55 46.55
C ARG A 227 29.97 25.54 46.13
N ILE A 228 28.97 25.34 46.94
CA ILE A 228 27.81 24.49 46.68
C ILE A 228 26.60 25.37 46.62
N TYR A 229 25.93 25.39 45.47
CA TYR A 229 24.66 26.11 45.26
C TYR A 229 23.52 25.10 45.21
N GLU A 230 22.35 25.43 45.85
CA GLU A 230 21.16 24.57 45.80
C GLU A 230 20.20 24.97 44.70
N ILE A 231 19.78 23.99 43.90
CA ILE A 231 18.73 24.20 42.87
C ILE A 231 17.40 24.38 43.56
N THR A 232 16.68 25.45 43.21
CA THR A 232 15.24 25.56 43.47
C THR A 232 14.53 24.69 42.42
N GLU A 233 14.07 23.50 42.81
CA GLU A 233 13.40 22.55 41.92
C GLU A 233 12.17 23.18 41.24
N LYS A 234 12.23 23.46 39.93
CA LYS A 234 11.04 23.66 39.10
C LYS A 234 10.50 22.28 38.71
N LYS A 235 9.45 21.84 39.37
CA LYS A 235 8.72 20.63 38.95
C LYS A 235 8.17 20.84 37.53
N ILE A 236 8.68 20.08 36.57
CA ILE A 236 8.18 20.02 35.22
C ILE A 236 6.90 19.20 35.26
N GLY A 237 5.77 19.79 34.84
CA GLY A 237 4.48 19.11 34.79
C GLY A 237 4.49 18.00 33.74
N THR A 238 4.33 16.75 34.17
CA THR A 238 4.09 15.63 33.27
C THR A 238 2.59 15.45 33.06
N LYS A 239 2.14 15.44 31.81
CA LYS A 239 0.75 15.14 31.44
C LYS A 239 0.38 13.69 31.80
N ASN A 240 -0.94 13.43 31.91
CA ASN A 240 -1.49 12.08 32.03
C ASN A 240 -0.97 11.19 30.88
N SER A 241 -0.62 9.96 31.18
CA SER A 241 0.08 9.03 30.29
C SER A 241 -0.55 8.87 28.89
N LEU A 242 -1.88 8.91 28.75
CA LEU A 242 -2.60 8.80 27.48
C LEU A 242 -2.45 10.04 26.56
N SER A 243 -2.50 11.25 27.14
CA SER A 243 -2.32 12.48 26.35
C SER A 243 -0.88 12.67 25.90
N ALA A 244 0.08 12.27 26.73
CA ALA A 244 1.50 12.26 26.38
C ALA A 244 1.80 11.30 25.23
N TYR A 245 1.20 10.10 25.24
CA TYR A 245 1.35 9.12 24.15
C TYR A 245 0.77 9.63 22.82
N LYS A 246 -0.41 10.29 22.87
CA LYS A 246 -1.01 10.91 21.68
C LYS A 246 -0.12 12.03 21.11
N ASP A 247 0.40 12.91 21.97
CA ASP A 247 1.28 14.00 21.53
C ASP A 247 2.57 13.44 20.92
N GLN A 248 3.10 12.35 21.47
CA GLN A 248 4.27 11.64 20.93
C GLN A 248 4.00 11.01 19.55
N LEU A 249 2.83 10.37 19.36
CA LEU A 249 2.42 9.83 18.06
C LEU A 249 2.33 10.91 16.99
N VAL A 250 1.71 12.04 17.33
CA VAL A 250 1.59 13.18 16.41
C VAL A 250 2.97 13.73 16.04
N GLU A 251 3.88 13.80 16.99
CA GLU A 251 5.23 14.29 16.71
C GLU A 251 6.04 13.30 15.88
N SER A 252 5.96 11.99 16.19
CA SER A 252 6.57 10.95 15.36
C SER A 252 6.04 10.98 13.92
N PHE A 253 4.74 11.24 13.75
CA PHE A 253 4.13 11.43 12.43
C PHE A 253 4.72 12.63 11.69
N LYS A 254 4.83 13.80 12.35
CA LYS A 254 5.43 15.01 11.75
C LYS A 254 6.90 14.80 11.38
N MET A 255 7.66 14.14 12.27
CA MET A 255 9.07 13.82 12.01
C MET A 255 9.20 12.88 10.82
N SER A 256 8.34 11.86 10.70
CA SER A 256 8.33 10.93 9.58
C SER A 256 7.96 11.63 8.27
N VAL A 257 6.97 12.51 8.26
CA VAL A 257 6.60 13.31 7.08
C VAL A 257 7.77 14.21 6.65
N ASN A 258 8.40 14.91 7.60
CA ASN A 258 9.57 15.74 7.28
C ASN A 258 10.74 14.90 6.74
N ALA A 259 10.99 13.71 7.26
CA ALA A 259 12.02 12.80 6.77
C ALA A 259 11.76 12.39 5.32
N ILE A 260 10.52 12.04 4.97
CA ILE A 260 10.10 11.69 3.61
C ILE A 260 10.37 12.84 2.63
N PHE A 261 10.03 14.07 3.02
CA PHE A 261 10.20 15.24 2.15
C PHE A 261 11.65 15.73 2.09
N SER A 262 12.50 15.44 3.09
CA SER A 262 13.93 15.80 3.09
C SER A 262 14.72 14.93 2.10
N HIS A 263 14.31 13.68 1.87
CA HIS A 263 15.00 12.72 0.99
C HIS A 263 14.10 12.28 -0.18
N LYS A 264 13.59 13.25 -0.97
CA LYS A 264 12.55 13.05 -2.02
C LYS A 264 12.90 11.94 -3.00
N LEU A 265 14.14 11.89 -3.52
CA LEU A 265 14.54 10.90 -4.52
C LEU A 265 14.45 9.47 -3.96
N ARG A 266 14.92 9.27 -2.73
CA ARG A 266 14.87 7.97 -2.05
C ARG A 266 13.42 7.55 -1.79
N SER A 267 12.61 8.44 -1.22
CA SER A 267 11.20 8.19 -0.94
C SER A 267 10.44 7.84 -2.22
N MET A 268 10.71 8.54 -3.33
CA MET A 268 10.10 8.27 -4.62
C MET A 268 10.49 6.88 -5.17
N LEU A 269 11.79 6.52 -5.10
CA LEU A 269 12.27 5.20 -5.53
C LEU A 269 11.67 4.06 -4.68
N THR A 270 11.54 4.29 -3.37
CA THR A 270 10.91 3.32 -2.46
C THR A 270 9.45 3.10 -2.82
N MET A 271 8.70 4.19 -3.04
CA MET A 271 7.29 4.12 -3.40
C MET A 271 7.07 3.51 -4.78
N LEU A 272 8.02 3.64 -5.72
CA LEU A 272 7.86 3.20 -7.11
C LEU A 272 7.52 1.71 -7.22
N GLY A 273 8.18 0.85 -6.45
CA GLY A 273 7.89 -0.58 -6.42
C GLY A 273 6.47 -0.90 -5.96
N ILE A 274 5.98 -0.18 -4.93
CA ILE A 274 4.62 -0.32 -4.41
C ILE A 274 3.60 0.24 -5.41
N ILE A 275 3.87 1.39 -5.99
CA ILE A 275 3.01 2.04 -6.99
C ILE A 275 2.79 1.11 -8.18
N ILE A 276 3.87 0.57 -8.76
CA ILE A 276 3.78 -0.35 -9.91
C ILE A 276 3.04 -1.62 -9.52
N GLY A 277 3.36 -2.20 -8.36
CA GLY A 277 2.70 -3.41 -7.86
C GLY A 277 1.19 -3.22 -7.74
N ILE A 278 0.75 -2.18 -7.04
CA ILE A 278 -0.66 -1.89 -6.80
C ILE A 278 -1.40 -1.50 -8.09
N ALA A 279 -0.79 -0.62 -8.90
CA ALA A 279 -1.40 -0.21 -10.16
C ALA A 279 -1.62 -1.40 -11.11
N SER A 280 -0.63 -2.29 -11.25
CA SER A 280 -0.73 -3.50 -12.06
C SER A 280 -1.85 -4.42 -11.58
N VAL A 281 -1.94 -4.67 -10.28
CA VAL A 281 -2.98 -5.52 -9.68
C VAL A 281 -4.38 -4.97 -9.98
N ILE A 282 -4.59 -3.69 -9.70
CA ILE A 282 -5.89 -3.04 -9.90
C ILE A 282 -6.29 -3.05 -11.37
N CYS A 283 -5.36 -2.72 -12.29
CA CYS A 283 -5.64 -2.73 -13.72
C CYS A 283 -6.01 -4.12 -14.23
N VAL A 284 -5.28 -5.16 -13.82
CA VAL A 284 -5.55 -6.53 -14.28
C VAL A 284 -6.86 -7.06 -13.72
N VAL A 285 -7.18 -6.78 -12.44
CA VAL A 285 -8.48 -7.14 -11.86
C VAL A 285 -9.62 -6.39 -12.56
N ALA A 286 -9.45 -5.10 -12.86
CA ALA A 286 -10.46 -4.31 -13.56
C ALA A 286 -10.71 -4.81 -14.98
N LEU A 287 -9.65 -5.19 -15.71
CA LEU A 287 -9.75 -5.80 -17.04
C LEU A 287 -10.44 -7.16 -16.97
N GLY A 288 -10.10 -8.00 -15.99
CA GLY A 288 -10.74 -9.30 -15.75
C GLY A 288 -12.24 -9.17 -15.48
N ASN A 289 -12.64 -8.21 -14.65
CA ASN A 289 -14.06 -7.95 -14.36
C ASN A 289 -14.81 -7.44 -15.61
N GLY A 290 -14.20 -6.53 -16.38
CA GLY A 290 -14.80 -6.04 -17.64
C GLY A 290 -14.95 -7.13 -18.68
N SER A 291 -13.95 -8.00 -18.84
CA SER A 291 -14.00 -9.16 -19.73
C SER A 291 -15.08 -10.16 -19.32
N GLN A 292 -15.15 -10.47 -18.01
CA GLN A 292 -16.19 -11.36 -17.47
C GLN A 292 -17.59 -10.82 -17.73
N GLU A 293 -17.83 -9.53 -17.48
CA GLU A 293 -19.15 -8.91 -17.74
C GLU A 293 -19.53 -8.98 -19.21
N LYS A 294 -18.59 -8.68 -20.12
CA LYS A 294 -18.83 -8.78 -21.57
C LYS A 294 -19.16 -10.20 -22.00
N ILE A 295 -18.42 -11.20 -21.50
CA ILE A 295 -18.67 -12.61 -21.82
C ILE A 295 -20.04 -13.04 -21.25
N LEU A 296 -20.37 -12.68 -20.01
CA LEU A 296 -21.66 -13.02 -19.41
C LEU A 296 -22.84 -12.32 -20.13
N ALA A 297 -22.65 -11.09 -20.59
CA ALA A 297 -23.64 -10.40 -21.43
C ALA A 297 -23.85 -11.14 -22.74
N SER A 298 -22.76 -11.58 -23.40
CA SER A 298 -22.84 -12.37 -24.64
C SER A 298 -23.50 -13.74 -24.41
N ILE A 299 -23.32 -14.39 -23.25
CA ILE A 299 -23.98 -15.64 -22.92
C ILE A 299 -25.47 -15.41 -22.65
N LYS A 300 -25.83 -14.35 -21.93
CA LYS A 300 -27.26 -14.00 -21.70
C LYS A 300 -28.04 -13.80 -22.97
N SER A 301 -27.39 -13.33 -24.01
CA SER A 301 -28.01 -13.11 -25.31
C SER A 301 -28.21 -14.38 -26.13
N ILE A 302 -27.45 -15.42 -25.85
CA ILE A 302 -27.71 -16.76 -26.46
C ILE A 302 -28.97 -17.39 -25.87
N GLY A 303 -29.56 -16.80 -24.83
CA GLY A 303 -30.70 -17.30 -24.06
C GLY A 303 -30.26 -18.07 -22.81
N THR A 304 -30.82 -17.72 -21.67
CA THR A 304 -30.61 -18.48 -20.41
C THR A 304 -31.49 -19.73 -20.44
N ASN A 305 -31.00 -20.82 -19.84
CA ASN A 305 -31.69 -22.10 -19.73
C ASN A 305 -32.06 -22.74 -21.09
N THR A 306 -31.22 -22.51 -22.13
CA THR A 306 -31.45 -23.07 -23.45
C THR A 306 -30.49 -24.22 -23.74
N ILE A 307 -31.04 -25.25 -24.37
CA ILE A 307 -30.31 -26.41 -24.87
C ILE A 307 -30.49 -26.49 -26.37
N THR A 308 -29.39 -26.40 -27.12
CA THR A 308 -29.42 -26.56 -28.58
C THR A 308 -29.00 -27.97 -28.94
N ILE A 309 -29.86 -28.68 -29.65
CA ILE A 309 -29.63 -30.04 -30.13
C ILE A 309 -29.24 -29.93 -31.61
N GLN A 310 -28.10 -30.47 -31.96
CA GLN A 310 -27.58 -30.43 -33.33
C GLN A 310 -27.32 -31.84 -33.84
N ALA A 311 -27.53 -32.05 -35.15
CA ALA A 311 -27.24 -33.32 -35.78
C ALA A 311 -25.73 -33.61 -35.81
N GLY A 312 -25.33 -34.86 -35.61
CA GLY A 312 -23.93 -35.30 -35.60
C GLY A 312 -23.50 -35.87 -34.25
N LYS A 313 -22.30 -36.49 -34.19
CA LYS A 313 -21.81 -37.15 -32.98
C LYS A 313 -21.08 -36.19 -32.01
N SER A 314 -20.52 -35.10 -32.53
CA SER A 314 -19.79 -34.11 -31.74
C SER A 314 -19.68 -32.79 -32.51
N PHE A 315 -19.26 -31.72 -31.79
CA PHE A 315 -18.93 -30.45 -32.41
C PHE A 315 -17.73 -30.62 -33.39
N GLY A 316 -17.93 -30.20 -34.66
CA GLY A 316 -16.91 -30.37 -35.71
C GLY A 316 -17.03 -31.65 -36.53
N ASP A 317 -18.05 -32.46 -36.30
CA ASP A 317 -18.33 -33.64 -37.14
C ASP A 317 -18.71 -33.21 -38.56
N MET A 318 -17.76 -33.29 -39.50
CA MET A 318 -17.97 -32.89 -40.90
C MET A 318 -19.03 -33.75 -41.62
N ARG A 319 -19.41 -34.90 -41.09
CA ARG A 319 -20.46 -35.78 -41.66
C ARG A 319 -21.86 -35.37 -41.21
N ALA A 320 -21.99 -34.55 -40.16
CA ALA A 320 -23.24 -34.08 -39.63
C ALA A 320 -24.14 -33.38 -40.67
N GLY A 321 -23.53 -32.70 -41.67
CA GLY A 321 -24.25 -32.03 -42.75
C GLY A 321 -24.91 -33.00 -43.77
N PHE A 322 -24.45 -34.26 -43.84
CA PHE A 322 -24.98 -35.26 -44.78
C PHE A 322 -26.04 -36.16 -44.15
N VAL A 323 -25.97 -36.36 -42.82
CA VAL A 323 -26.89 -37.26 -42.10
C VAL A 323 -27.65 -36.43 -41.06
N SER A 324 -28.61 -35.65 -41.46
CA SER A 324 -29.51 -34.96 -40.54
C SER A 324 -30.71 -35.84 -40.25
N THR A 325 -30.78 -36.41 -39.06
CA THR A 325 -31.87 -37.24 -38.57
C THR A 325 -32.90 -36.45 -37.78
N LEU A 326 -32.55 -35.21 -37.38
CA LEU A 326 -33.47 -34.31 -36.67
C LEU A 326 -34.63 -33.90 -37.56
N THR A 327 -35.84 -34.00 -37.05
CA THR A 327 -37.11 -33.70 -37.74
C THR A 327 -37.95 -32.67 -36.98
N ILE A 328 -38.91 -32.05 -37.65
CA ILE A 328 -39.89 -31.15 -37.01
C ILE A 328 -40.67 -31.89 -35.95
N ALA A 329 -41.00 -33.19 -36.21
CA ALA A 329 -41.73 -34.04 -35.27
C ALA A 329 -40.97 -34.27 -33.94
N ASP A 330 -39.61 -34.17 -33.94
CA ASP A 330 -38.80 -34.24 -32.73
C ASP A 330 -38.93 -32.95 -31.91
N SER A 331 -38.94 -31.78 -32.59
CA SER A 331 -39.21 -30.49 -31.93
C SER A 331 -40.58 -30.45 -31.28
N ASP A 332 -41.60 -30.95 -31.99
CA ASP A 332 -42.97 -31.00 -31.46
C ASP A 332 -43.11 -31.97 -30.28
N ALA A 333 -42.40 -33.11 -30.33
CA ALA A 333 -42.39 -34.08 -29.24
C ALA A 333 -41.64 -33.57 -28.00
N LEU A 334 -40.55 -32.80 -28.18
CA LEU A 334 -39.85 -32.12 -27.11
C LEU A 334 -40.68 -31.01 -26.47
N ALA A 335 -41.44 -30.24 -27.26
CA ALA A 335 -42.34 -29.19 -26.74
C ALA A 335 -43.44 -29.73 -25.79
N ARG A 336 -43.75 -31.03 -25.86
CA ARG A 336 -44.73 -31.69 -24.99
C ARG A 336 -44.15 -32.21 -23.67
N GLN A 337 -42.85 -32.13 -23.47
CA GLN A 337 -42.22 -32.60 -22.23
C GLN A 337 -42.48 -31.62 -21.07
N PRO A 338 -42.78 -32.10 -19.86
CA PRO A 338 -43.22 -31.27 -18.74
C PRO A 338 -42.19 -30.28 -18.25
N TYR A 339 -40.87 -30.56 -18.50
CA TYR A 339 -39.73 -29.73 -18.11
C TYR A 339 -39.32 -28.72 -19.18
N ILE A 340 -39.97 -28.74 -20.36
CA ILE A 340 -39.69 -27.82 -21.46
C ILE A 340 -40.73 -26.69 -21.45
N ASP A 341 -40.28 -25.46 -21.56
CA ASP A 341 -41.13 -24.29 -21.74
C ASP A 341 -41.58 -24.17 -23.21
N TYR A 342 -40.62 -24.23 -24.11
CA TYR A 342 -40.91 -24.31 -25.55
C TYR A 342 -39.73 -24.92 -26.34
N SER A 343 -40.03 -25.40 -27.53
CA SER A 343 -39.08 -25.96 -28.49
C SER A 343 -39.30 -25.31 -29.86
N THR A 344 -38.21 -25.03 -30.54
CA THR A 344 -38.25 -24.45 -31.89
C THR A 344 -37.26 -25.14 -32.81
N PRO A 345 -37.68 -25.60 -34.00
CA PRO A 345 -36.73 -26.06 -35.01
C PRO A 345 -36.05 -24.87 -35.67
N ASN A 346 -34.74 -24.99 -35.93
CA ASN A 346 -33.96 -23.99 -36.62
C ASN A 346 -33.51 -24.52 -37.98
N VAL A 347 -33.75 -23.71 -38.99
CA VAL A 347 -33.30 -23.96 -40.37
C VAL A 347 -32.48 -22.77 -40.84
N ASN A 348 -31.23 -23.00 -41.23
CA ASN A 348 -30.34 -21.95 -41.68
C ASN A 348 -30.13 -22.10 -43.18
N SER A 349 -30.08 -20.98 -43.90
CA SER A 349 -29.75 -20.88 -45.29
C SER A 349 -28.96 -19.58 -45.53
N SER A 350 -28.30 -19.48 -46.66
CA SER A 350 -27.68 -18.23 -47.09
C SER A 350 -27.96 -18.01 -48.57
N GLY A 351 -28.16 -16.76 -48.97
CA GLY A 351 -28.46 -16.42 -50.32
C GLY A 351 -28.47 -14.92 -50.57
N THR A 352 -28.86 -14.52 -51.74
CA THR A 352 -28.92 -13.11 -52.14
C THR A 352 -30.30 -12.53 -51.86
N ILE A 353 -30.36 -11.42 -51.13
CA ILE A 353 -31.50 -10.55 -51.00
C ILE A 353 -31.46 -9.51 -52.13
N THR A 354 -32.59 -9.25 -52.73
CA THR A 354 -32.76 -8.19 -53.73
C THR A 354 -33.91 -7.26 -53.34
N TYR A 355 -33.63 -5.97 -53.37
CA TYR A 355 -34.63 -4.92 -53.20
C TYR A 355 -34.37 -3.79 -54.19
N ALA A 356 -35.34 -3.48 -55.05
CA ALA A 356 -35.20 -2.57 -56.17
C ALA A 356 -33.94 -2.95 -57.02
N ASN A 357 -32.97 -2.05 -57.13
CA ASN A 357 -31.74 -2.27 -57.91
C ASN A 357 -30.54 -2.71 -57.03
N LEU A 358 -30.79 -2.96 -55.71
CA LEU A 358 -29.74 -3.38 -54.76
C LEU A 358 -29.82 -4.88 -54.52
N ASN A 359 -28.67 -5.54 -54.48
CA ASN A 359 -28.56 -6.93 -54.08
C ASN A 359 -27.38 -7.09 -53.09
N SER A 360 -27.54 -8.00 -52.13
CA SER A 360 -26.52 -8.33 -51.18
C SER A 360 -26.72 -9.74 -50.63
N ARG A 361 -25.64 -10.37 -50.19
CA ARG A 361 -25.72 -11.70 -49.56
C ARG A 361 -26.17 -11.56 -48.10
N ALA A 362 -27.10 -12.44 -47.73
CA ALA A 362 -27.59 -12.49 -46.35
C ALA A 362 -27.67 -13.92 -45.82
N GLU A 363 -27.57 -14.03 -44.48
CA GLU A 363 -27.90 -15.23 -43.73
C GLU A 363 -29.38 -15.23 -43.45
N VAL A 364 -30.03 -16.37 -43.68
CA VAL A 364 -31.45 -16.57 -43.44
C VAL A 364 -31.62 -17.58 -42.29
N ARG A 365 -32.38 -17.18 -41.27
CA ARG A 365 -32.68 -18.01 -40.14
C ARG A 365 -34.19 -18.29 -40.10
N GLY A 366 -34.57 -19.55 -40.30
CA GLY A 366 -35.95 -20.01 -40.17
C GLY A 366 -36.19 -20.55 -38.76
N GLY A 367 -37.17 -19.99 -38.08
CA GLY A 367 -37.54 -20.41 -36.73
C GLY A 367 -39.05 -20.39 -36.48
N GLY A 368 -39.48 -20.84 -35.31
CA GLY A 368 -40.85 -20.75 -34.81
C GLY A 368 -41.19 -19.39 -34.23
N THR A 369 -42.42 -19.25 -33.67
CA THR A 369 -42.92 -18.01 -33.06
C THR A 369 -42.02 -17.48 -31.93
N ASN A 370 -41.43 -18.37 -31.16
CA ASN A 370 -40.57 -18.01 -30.03
C ASN A 370 -39.05 -17.95 -30.37
N SER A 371 -38.68 -18.20 -31.63
CA SER A 371 -37.26 -18.33 -32.02
C SER A 371 -36.43 -17.07 -31.76
N LEU A 372 -36.98 -15.87 -31.96
CA LEU A 372 -36.32 -14.60 -31.69
C LEU A 372 -36.15 -14.39 -30.18
N ALA A 373 -37.20 -14.63 -29.39
CA ALA A 373 -37.16 -14.48 -27.94
C ALA A 373 -36.16 -15.44 -27.29
N VAL A 374 -36.09 -16.71 -27.76
CA VAL A 374 -35.09 -17.69 -27.33
C VAL A 374 -33.66 -17.21 -27.59
N SER A 375 -33.47 -16.53 -28.73
CA SER A 375 -32.16 -15.97 -29.11
C SER A 375 -31.88 -14.61 -28.47
N GLY A 376 -32.72 -14.12 -27.53
CA GLY A 376 -32.58 -12.82 -26.88
C GLY A 376 -32.72 -11.62 -27.84
N ILE A 377 -33.39 -11.83 -28.97
CA ILE A 377 -33.61 -10.82 -30.01
C ILE A 377 -35.02 -10.27 -29.87
N GLU A 378 -35.12 -8.96 -29.64
CA GLU A 378 -36.40 -8.27 -29.57
C GLU A 378 -36.76 -7.64 -30.93
N VAL A 379 -38.08 -7.58 -31.24
CA VAL A 379 -38.59 -6.87 -32.40
C VAL A 379 -38.89 -5.43 -31.99
N GLU A 380 -38.10 -4.47 -32.47
CA GLU A 380 -38.26 -3.04 -32.15
C GLU A 380 -39.38 -2.37 -32.96
N GLN A 381 -39.57 -2.79 -34.20
CA GLN A 381 -40.56 -2.18 -35.09
C GLN A 381 -41.40 -3.28 -35.75
N GLY A 382 -42.70 -3.11 -35.76
CA GLY A 382 -43.60 -4.08 -36.38
C GLY A 382 -44.06 -5.17 -35.42
N ARG A 383 -44.24 -6.41 -35.91
CA ARG A 383 -44.68 -7.57 -35.14
C ARG A 383 -43.79 -8.79 -35.35
N ASN A 384 -43.81 -9.70 -34.39
CA ASN A 384 -43.19 -11.03 -34.50
C ASN A 384 -44.08 -11.99 -35.32
N PHE A 385 -43.57 -13.18 -35.62
CA PHE A 385 -44.33 -14.27 -36.20
C PHE A 385 -45.42 -14.73 -35.24
N ASN A 386 -46.58 -15.09 -35.81
CA ASN A 386 -47.64 -15.78 -35.11
C ASN A 386 -47.78 -17.22 -35.63
N ASP A 387 -48.61 -18.02 -34.98
CA ASP A 387 -48.82 -19.44 -35.36
C ASP A 387 -49.43 -19.56 -36.74
N ASP A 388 -50.27 -18.62 -37.17
CA ASP A 388 -50.84 -18.60 -38.52
C ASP A 388 -49.76 -18.41 -39.58
N ASP A 389 -48.73 -17.57 -39.32
CA ASP A 389 -47.61 -17.38 -40.23
C ASP A 389 -46.82 -18.69 -40.43
N ILE A 390 -46.66 -19.48 -39.35
CA ILE A 390 -46.00 -20.78 -39.39
C ILE A 390 -46.85 -21.83 -40.10
N ILE A 391 -48.10 -21.98 -39.71
CA ILE A 391 -49.03 -23.01 -40.23
C ILE A 391 -49.22 -22.79 -41.73
N ASN A 392 -49.49 -21.57 -42.17
CA ASN A 392 -49.78 -21.24 -43.55
C ASN A 392 -48.50 -21.01 -44.43
N SER A 393 -47.29 -21.19 -43.81
CA SER A 393 -46.02 -20.89 -44.48
C SER A 393 -46.07 -19.50 -45.12
N ALA A 394 -46.46 -18.47 -44.36
CA ALA A 394 -46.66 -17.12 -44.83
C ALA A 394 -45.32 -16.53 -45.39
N SER A 395 -45.40 -15.85 -46.53
CA SER A 395 -44.23 -15.19 -47.13
C SER A 395 -43.92 -13.87 -46.45
N VAL A 396 -43.56 -13.95 -45.17
CA VAL A 396 -43.22 -12.82 -44.28
C VAL A 396 -41.78 -12.93 -43.79
N VAL A 397 -41.18 -11.77 -43.50
CA VAL A 397 -39.80 -11.69 -43.06
C VAL A 397 -39.62 -10.59 -42.01
N ILE A 398 -38.74 -10.85 -41.04
CA ILE A 398 -38.24 -9.87 -40.11
C ILE A 398 -36.77 -9.61 -40.46
N ILE A 399 -36.37 -8.37 -40.54
CA ILE A 399 -35.00 -7.97 -40.97
C ILE A 399 -34.21 -7.42 -39.77
N ASP A 400 -32.90 -7.56 -39.83
CA ASP A 400 -31.99 -6.96 -38.86
C ASP A 400 -31.69 -5.47 -39.17
N PRO A 401 -31.12 -4.70 -38.24
CA PRO A 401 -30.75 -3.29 -38.43
C PRO A 401 -29.76 -3.06 -39.61
N ASN A 402 -28.84 -3.99 -39.84
CA ASN A 402 -27.90 -3.89 -40.93
C ASN A 402 -28.58 -4.02 -42.27
N THR A 403 -29.51 -4.94 -42.41
CA THR A 403 -30.35 -5.09 -43.59
C THR A 403 -31.18 -3.84 -43.83
N LYS A 404 -31.80 -3.27 -42.78
CA LYS A 404 -32.50 -2.00 -42.83
C LYS A 404 -31.60 -0.86 -43.35
N LYS A 405 -30.43 -0.69 -42.78
CA LYS A 405 -29.44 0.36 -43.20
C LYS A 405 -29.02 0.21 -44.63
N THR A 406 -28.79 -1.04 -45.08
CA THR A 406 -28.29 -1.33 -46.42
C THR A 406 -29.31 -1.03 -47.51
N PHE A 407 -30.56 -1.49 -47.32
CA PHE A 407 -31.60 -1.42 -48.35
C PHE A 407 -32.57 -0.25 -48.20
N PHE A 408 -32.85 0.19 -46.99
CA PHE A 408 -33.91 1.18 -46.70
C PHE A 408 -33.38 2.52 -46.19
N LYS A 409 -32.14 2.57 -45.74
CA LYS A 409 -31.53 3.79 -45.12
C LYS A 409 -32.46 4.39 -44.05
N ASN A 410 -33.11 5.52 -44.36
CA ASN A 410 -34.01 6.24 -43.48
C ASN A 410 -35.51 6.01 -43.75
N THR A 411 -35.88 5.12 -44.68
CA THR A 411 -37.26 4.83 -44.98
C THR A 411 -37.80 3.71 -44.09
N ASN A 412 -39.11 3.73 -43.81
CA ASN A 412 -39.77 2.63 -43.07
C ASN A 412 -39.84 1.36 -43.92
N PRO A 413 -39.21 0.26 -43.51
CA PRO A 413 -39.17 -0.96 -44.32
C PRO A 413 -40.47 -1.80 -44.16
N ILE A 414 -41.28 -1.56 -43.13
CA ILE A 414 -42.47 -2.38 -42.83
C ILE A 414 -43.50 -2.30 -43.96
N GLY A 415 -43.96 -3.46 -44.39
CA GLY A 415 -44.88 -3.59 -45.52
C GLY A 415 -44.24 -3.67 -46.88
N SER A 416 -42.96 -3.31 -47.02
CA SER A 416 -42.21 -3.46 -48.27
C SER A 416 -41.91 -4.93 -48.57
N THR A 417 -41.72 -5.25 -49.86
CA THR A 417 -41.41 -6.60 -50.32
C THR A 417 -39.95 -6.68 -50.76
N ILE A 418 -39.18 -7.60 -50.17
CA ILE A 418 -37.86 -7.99 -50.63
C ILE A 418 -37.89 -9.34 -51.32
N PHE A 419 -36.94 -9.62 -52.18
CA PHE A 419 -36.83 -10.92 -52.81
C PHE A 419 -35.64 -11.68 -52.25
N PHE A 420 -35.86 -12.93 -51.86
CA PHE A 420 -34.80 -13.85 -51.43
C PHE A 420 -34.90 -15.13 -52.29
N ALA A 421 -33.78 -15.50 -52.93
CA ALA A 421 -33.74 -16.61 -53.89
C ALA A 421 -34.91 -16.55 -54.96
N GLY A 422 -35.26 -15.35 -55.40
CA GLY A 422 -36.32 -15.10 -56.38
C GLY A 422 -37.75 -15.18 -55.81
N LYS A 423 -37.93 -15.40 -54.51
CA LYS A 423 -39.26 -15.46 -53.87
C LYS A 423 -39.57 -14.15 -53.13
N PRO A 424 -40.77 -13.59 -53.31
CA PRO A 424 -41.19 -12.37 -52.63
C PRO A 424 -41.46 -12.63 -51.14
N LEU A 425 -40.95 -11.76 -50.27
CA LEU A 425 -41.13 -11.79 -48.81
C LEU A 425 -41.53 -10.40 -48.34
N ARG A 426 -42.64 -10.30 -47.62
CA ARG A 426 -43.15 -9.05 -47.04
C ARG A 426 -42.50 -8.79 -45.68
N ILE A 427 -41.94 -7.62 -45.46
CA ILE A 427 -41.34 -7.22 -44.21
C ILE A 427 -42.43 -6.90 -43.21
N ILE A 428 -42.46 -7.60 -42.05
CA ILE A 428 -43.42 -7.43 -40.96
C ILE A 428 -42.79 -6.86 -39.68
N GLY A 429 -41.48 -6.89 -39.57
CA GLY A 429 -40.78 -6.36 -38.41
C GLY A 429 -39.33 -6.10 -38.66
N VAL A 430 -38.72 -5.33 -37.75
CA VAL A 430 -37.29 -5.06 -37.68
C VAL A 430 -36.81 -5.40 -36.28
N THR A 431 -35.74 -6.16 -36.17
CA THR A 431 -35.14 -6.49 -34.86
C THR A 431 -34.37 -5.29 -34.30
N GLY A 432 -34.17 -5.28 -33.00
CA GLY A 432 -33.17 -4.42 -32.35
C GLY A 432 -31.75 -4.79 -32.73
N ASP A 433 -30.81 -3.92 -32.36
CA ASP A 433 -29.38 -4.19 -32.54
C ASP A 433 -29.01 -5.50 -31.83
N ASP A 434 -28.44 -6.44 -32.54
CA ASP A 434 -27.84 -7.65 -31.97
C ASP A 434 -26.57 -7.27 -31.19
N LYS A 435 -26.76 -6.75 -29.96
CA LYS A 435 -25.69 -6.31 -29.04
C LYS A 435 -24.71 -7.43 -28.66
N ASN A 436 -24.92 -8.61 -29.20
CA ASN A 436 -24.40 -9.87 -28.66
C ASN A 436 -23.48 -10.62 -29.62
N ALA A 437 -23.28 -10.13 -30.82
CA ALA A 437 -22.30 -10.72 -31.71
C ALA A 437 -20.88 -10.40 -31.23
N PHE A 438 -20.09 -11.43 -30.95
CA PHE A 438 -18.63 -11.30 -30.85
C PHE A 438 -18.09 -10.75 -32.18
N GLY A 439 -17.77 -9.46 -32.19
CA GLY A 439 -17.47 -8.69 -33.39
C GLY A 439 -18.76 -8.30 -34.11
N ALA A 440 -18.96 -7.02 -34.34
CA ALA A 440 -20.07 -6.51 -35.12
C ALA A 440 -20.06 -7.22 -36.50
N SER A 441 -20.91 -8.24 -36.63
CA SER A 441 -21.06 -8.94 -37.90
C SER A 441 -21.78 -7.98 -38.83
N GLU A 442 -21.07 -7.45 -39.80
CA GLU A 442 -21.65 -6.64 -40.88
C GLU A 442 -22.54 -7.48 -41.80
N ASN A 443 -22.65 -8.79 -41.55
CA ASN A 443 -23.46 -9.69 -42.33
C ASN A 443 -24.94 -9.36 -42.16
N LEU A 444 -25.61 -9.25 -43.27
CA LEU A 444 -27.09 -9.06 -43.32
C LEU A 444 -27.78 -10.33 -42.85
N ARG A 445 -28.77 -10.18 -41.98
CA ARG A 445 -29.54 -11.30 -41.44
C ARG A 445 -31.04 -11.05 -41.65
N ILE A 446 -31.72 -12.08 -42.08
CA ILE A 446 -33.20 -12.08 -42.14
C ILE A 446 -33.77 -13.30 -41.46
N TYR A 447 -34.92 -13.13 -40.83
CA TYR A 447 -35.60 -14.17 -40.11
C TYR A 447 -36.93 -14.51 -40.81
N LEU A 448 -37.21 -15.79 -40.94
CA LEU A 448 -38.44 -16.30 -41.60
C LEU A 448 -39.11 -17.38 -40.76
N PRO A 449 -40.42 -17.63 -40.95
CA PRO A 449 -41.03 -18.87 -40.48
C PRO A 449 -40.27 -20.08 -41.05
N TYR A 450 -39.90 -21.05 -40.17
CA TYR A 450 -39.19 -22.25 -40.65
C TYR A 450 -39.96 -22.99 -41.77
N SER A 451 -41.30 -23.02 -41.66
CA SER A 451 -42.17 -23.61 -42.65
C SER A 451 -42.08 -22.93 -44.01
N THR A 452 -41.98 -21.59 -44.04
CA THR A 452 -41.77 -20.82 -45.25
C THR A 452 -40.44 -21.15 -45.89
N LEU A 453 -39.36 -21.21 -45.11
CA LEU A 453 -38.03 -21.53 -45.58
C LEU A 453 -37.97 -22.94 -46.17
N ILE A 454 -38.59 -23.93 -45.48
CA ILE A 454 -38.65 -25.33 -45.93
C ILE A 454 -39.51 -25.49 -47.18
N ASN A 455 -40.75 -25.02 -47.12
CA ASN A 455 -41.76 -25.36 -48.15
C ASN A 455 -41.63 -24.51 -49.41
N LYS A 456 -41.24 -23.23 -49.30
CA LYS A 456 -41.27 -22.29 -50.40
C LYS A 456 -39.89 -21.94 -50.96
N ILE A 457 -38.82 -22.12 -50.18
CA ILE A 457 -37.47 -21.64 -50.54
C ILE A 457 -36.49 -22.80 -50.75
N SER A 458 -36.23 -23.61 -49.72
CA SER A 458 -35.20 -24.66 -49.80
C SER A 458 -35.70 -25.98 -50.40
N GLY A 459 -36.98 -26.29 -50.27
CA GLY A 459 -37.55 -27.58 -50.66
C GLY A 459 -37.04 -28.78 -49.84
N ASN A 460 -36.18 -28.54 -48.87
CA ASN A 460 -35.55 -29.56 -48.04
C ASN A 460 -36.13 -29.56 -46.65
N ARG A 461 -36.73 -30.68 -46.21
CA ARG A 461 -37.33 -30.83 -44.89
C ARG A 461 -36.36 -31.09 -43.75
N LYS A 462 -35.04 -31.04 -44.01
CA LYS A 462 -34.02 -31.19 -42.98
C LYS A 462 -33.95 -29.93 -42.13
N ILE A 463 -33.87 -30.09 -40.80
CA ILE A 463 -33.59 -29.01 -39.86
C ILE A 463 -32.13 -29.07 -39.42
N ASN A 464 -31.53 -27.91 -39.12
CA ASN A 464 -30.14 -27.83 -38.71
C ASN A 464 -29.98 -28.11 -37.24
N SER A 465 -30.89 -27.64 -36.42
CA SER A 465 -30.91 -27.84 -34.97
C SER A 465 -32.30 -27.65 -34.40
N ILE A 466 -32.47 -28.10 -33.16
CA ILE A 466 -33.63 -27.80 -32.33
C ILE A 466 -33.14 -27.03 -31.12
N THR A 467 -33.70 -25.88 -30.84
CA THR A 467 -33.43 -25.17 -29.59
C THR A 467 -34.63 -25.33 -28.66
N VAL A 468 -34.35 -25.79 -27.45
CA VAL A 468 -35.34 -25.93 -26.39
C VAL A 468 -35.00 -24.97 -25.26
N LYS A 469 -36.02 -24.34 -24.68
CA LYS A 469 -35.92 -23.62 -23.43
C LYS A 469 -36.48 -24.48 -22.34
N VAL A 470 -35.67 -24.69 -21.30
CA VAL A 470 -36.03 -25.39 -20.08
C VAL A 470 -36.78 -24.42 -19.16
N LYS A 471 -37.76 -24.89 -18.40
CA LYS A 471 -38.47 -24.09 -17.39
C LYS A 471 -37.48 -23.61 -16.32
N ASP A 472 -37.73 -22.42 -15.77
CA ASP A 472 -36.79 -21.77 -14.83
C ASP A 472 -36.68 -22.50 -13.47
N ASP A 473 -37.65 -23.39 -13.16
CA ASP A 473 -37.69 -24.22 -11.94
C ASP A 473 -36.98 -25.59 -12.10
N VAL A 474 -36.45 -25.90 -13.27
CA VAL A 474 -35.78 -27.17 -13.59
C VAL A 474 -34.31 -26.97 -13.85
N ASP A 475 -33.49 -27.84 -13.27
CA ASP A 475 -32.03 -27.82 -13.52
C ASP A 475 -31.74 -28.16 -14.99
N PRO A 476 -31.06 -27.27 -15.73
CA PRO A 476 -30.75 -27.48 -17.15
C PRO A 476 -29.89 -28.72 -17.45
N GLN A 477 -29.09 -29.19 -16.50
CA GLN A 477 -28.29 -30.42 -16.69
C GLN A 477 -29.16 -31.64 -16.62
N ILE A 478 -30.06 -31.71 -15.66
CA ILE A 478 -31.05 -32.80 -15.54
C ILE A 478 -31.99 -32.83 -16.75
N ALA A 479 -32.43 -31.66 -17.19
CA ALA A 479 -33.21 -31.53 -18.40
C ALA A 479 -32.46 -32.03 -19.64
N GLU A 480 -31.17 -31.71 -19.78
CA GLU A 480 -30.32 -32.16 -20.89
C GLU A 480 -30.16 -33.67 -20.92
N GLU A 481 -29.96 -34.32 -19.78
CA GLU A 481 -29.90 -35.78 -19.70
C GLU A 481 -31.23 -36.42 -20.09
N SER A 482 -32.34 -35.87 -19.56
CA SER A 482 -33.70 -36.37 -19.83
C SER A 482 -34.07 -36.27 -21.31
N LEU A 483 -33.81 -35.11 -21.95
CA LEU A 483 -34.09 -34.93 -23.38
C LEU A 483 -33.16 -35.76 -24.25
N THR A 484 -31.91 -35.98 -23.82
CA THR A 484 -30.96 -36.84 -24.55
C THR A 484 -31.45 -38.28 -24.55
N GLN A 485 -31.89 -38.81 -23.42
CA GLN A 485 -32.45 -40.16 -23.34
C GLN A 485 -33.76 -40.28 -24.15
N PHE A 486 -34.61 -39.26 -24.07
CA PHE A 486 -35.85 -39.22 -24.84
C PHE A 486 -35.60 -39.28 -26.35
N LEU A 487 -34.65 -38.52 -26.86
CA LEU A 487 -34.31 -38.54 -28.28
C LEU A 487 -33.61 -39.82 -28.72
N ILE A 488 -32.73 -40.39 -27.88
CA ILE A 488 -32.12 -41.71 -28.14
C ILE A 488 -33.20 -42.79 -28.27
N GLN A 489 -34.21 -42.77 -27.41
CA GLN A 489 -35.31 -43.70 -27.47
C GLN A 489 -36.11 -43.57 -28.79
N ARG A 490 -36.26 -42.33 -29.29
CA ARG A 490 -36.95 -42.07 -30.57
C ARG A 490 -36.13 -42.42 -31.79
N HIS A 491 -34.83 -42.14 -31.80
CA HIS A 491 -33.95 -42.35 -32.94
C HIS A 491 -33.32 -43.75 -32.96
N GLY A 492 -33.34 -44.46 -31.81
CA GLY A 492 -32.65 -45.75 -31.64
C GLY A 492 -31.11 -45.66 -31.51
N THR A 493 -30.56 -44.50 -31.78
CA THR A 493 -29.10 -44.22 -31.70
C THR A 493 -28.88 -42.79 -31.25
N ARG A 494 -27.67 -42.50 -30.73
CA ARG A 494 -27.23 -41.13 -30.45
C ARG A 494 -26.57 -40.54 -31.68
N ASP A 495 -27.34 -39.90 -32.54
CA ASP A 495 -26.96 -39.28 -33.80
C ASP A 495 -26.99 -37.74 -33.75
N PHE A 496 -27.07 -37.18 -32.55
CA PHE A 496 -27.08 -35.77 -32.23
C PHE A 496 -26.18 -35.48 -31.03
N TYR A 497 -25.80 -34.24 -30.87
CA TYR A 497 -25.16 -33.72 -29.68
C TYR A 497 -25.92 -32.52 -29.13
N THR A 498 -25.77 -32.31 -27.81
CA THR A 498 -26.42 -31.22 -27.10
C THR A 498 -25.39 -30.14 -26.74
N ARG A 499 -25.86 -28.91 -26.73
CA ARG A 499 -25.08 -27.76 -26.30
C ARG A 499 -25.93 -26.95 -25.31
N ASN A 500 -25.53 -27.01 -24.05
CA ASN A 500 -26.25 -26.34 -22.98
C ASN A 500 -25.59 -24.95 -22.73
N SER A 501 -26.40 -23.90 -22.72
CA SER A 501 -25.93 -22.53 -22.45
C SER A 501 -25.37 -22.37 -21.01
N ASP A 502 -25.94 -23.10 -20.04
CA ASP A 502 -25.47 -23.07 -18.65
C ASP A 502 -24.08 -23.71 -18.46
N THR A 503 -23.78 -24.80 -19.17
CA THR A 503 -22.45 -25.41 -19.15
C THR A 503 -21.37 -24.43 -19.66
N ILE A 504 -21.70 -23.63 -20.68
CA ILE A 504 -20.83 -22.59 -21.20
C ILE A 504 -20.60 -21.52 -20.12
N LYS A 505 -21.67 -21.08 -19.45
CA LYS A 505 -21.62 -20.10 -18.37
C LYS A 505 -20.71 -20.60 -17.22
N GLN A 506 -20.94 -21.84 -16.74
CA GLN A 506 -20.15 -22.45 -15.67
C GLN A 506 -18.65 -22.58 -16.06
N THR A 507 -18.37 -22.96 -17.30
CA THR A 507 -17.00 -23.06 -17.82
C THR A 507 -16.30 -21.68 -17.81
N VAL A 508 -17.01 -20.64 -18.23
CA VAL A 508 -16.50 -19.26 -18.20
C VAL A 508 -16.28 -18.78 -16.78
N GLU A 509 -17.22 -19.03 -15.87
CA GLU A 509 -17.09 -18.65 -14.45
C GLU A 509 -15.90 -19.37 -13.80
N SER A 510 -15.73 -20.67 -14.03
CA SER A 510 -14.61 -21.47 -13.53
C SER A 510 -13.27 -20.98 -14.09
N THR A 511 -13.19 -20.74 -15.39
CA THR A 511 -11.99 -20.23 -16.07
C THR A 511 -11.61 -18.85 -15.54
N THR A 512 -12.61 -17.97 -15.39
CA THR A 512 -12.40 -16.62 -14.83
C THR A 512 -11.95 -16.70 -13.37
N GLY A 513 -12.51 -17.64 -12.59
CA GLY A 513 -12.09 -17.92 -11.21
C GLY A 513 -10.61 -18.32 -11.14
N THR A 514 -10.19 -19.26 -11.99
CA THR A 514 -8.80 -19.69 -12.09
C THR A 514 -7.87 -18.54 -12.49
N MET A 515 -8.26 -17.72 -13.47
CA MET A 515 -7.50 -16.54 -13.86
C MET A 515 -7.37 -15.52 -12.73
N LYS A 516 -8.43 -15.29 -11.95
CA LYS A 516 -8.37 -14.42 -10.77
C LYS A 516 -7.34 -14.92 -9.73
N ILE A 517 -7.26 -16.22 -9.49
CA ILE A 517 -6.28 -16.82 -8.58
C ILE A 517 -4.85 -16.60 -9.11
N LEU A 518 -4.59 -16.87 -10.38
CA LEU A 518 -3.28 -16.66 -11.00
C LEU A 518 -2.83 -15.19 -10.89
N ILE A 519 -3.71 -14.26 -11.23
CA ILE A 519 -3.45 -12.82 -11.14
C ILE A 519 -3.15 -12.41 -9.71
N SER A 520 -3.96 -12.89 -8.75
CA SER A 520 -3.74 -12.61 -7.33
C SER A 520 -2.39 -13.14 -6.84
N SER A 521 -1.96 -14.30 -7.33
CA SER A 521 -0.65 -14.87 -7.00
C SER A 521 0.51 -13.99 -7.51
N ILE A 522 0.43 -13.52 -8.75
CA ILE A 522 1.42 -12.58 -9.34
C ILE A 522 1.44 -11.27 -8.55
N ALA A 523 0.26 -10.79 -8.15
CA ALA A 523 0.11 -9.61 -7.33
C ALA A 523 0.84 -9.73 -5.99
N VAL A 524 0.66 -10.84 -5.29
CA VAL A 524 1.32 -11.13 -4.01
C VAL A 524 2.84 -11.13 -4.18
N ILE A 525 3.35 -11.79 -5.23
CA ILE A 525 4.79 -11.81 -5.53
C ILE A 525 5.32 -10.39 -5.77
N SER A 526 4.63 -9.60 -6.59
CA SER A 526 5.03 -8.21 -6.88
C SER A 526 5.06 -7.35 -5.62
N LEU A 527 4.08 -7.52 -4.73
CA LEU A 527 4.01 -6.81 -3.46
C LEU A 527 5.11 -7.23 -2.48
N ILE A 528 5.48 -8.52 -2.44
CA ILE A 528 6.61 -9.01 -1.64
C ILE A 528 7.92 -8.38 -2.13
N VAL A 529 8.14 -8.36 -3.45
CA VAL A 529 9.34 -7.73 -4.05
C VAL A 529 9.38 -6.23 -3.72
N GLY A 530 8.24 -5.53 -3.83
CA GLY A 530 8.11 -4.14 -3.41
C GLY A 530 8.41 -3.94 -1.92
N GLY A 531 7.92 -4.84 -1.06
CA GLY A 531 8.18 -4.84 0.38
C GLY A 531 9.67 -5.04 0.72
N ILE A 532 10.36 -5.96 0.04
CA ILE A 532 11.82 -6.15 0.19
C ILE A 532 12.56 -4.87 -0.22
N GLY A 533 12.10 -4.19 -1.28
CA GLY A 533 12.62 -2.89 -1.69
C GLY A 533 12.49 -1.84 -0.58
N VAL A 534 11.32 -1.77 0.07
CA VAL A 534 11.11 -0.89 1.25
C VAL A 534 12.07 -1.25 2.38
N MET A 535 12.20 -2.53 2.72
CA MET A 535 13.09 -2.98 3.78
C MET A 535 14.55 -2.58 3.51
N ASN A 536 15.05 -2.80 2.30
CA ASN A 536 16.43 -2.46 1.93
C ASN A 536 16.68 -0.95 2.03
N ILE A 537 15.75 -0.13 1.54
CA ILE A 537 15.91 1.33 1.57
C ILE A 537 15.77 1.86 3.01
N MET A 538 14.90 1.26 3.83
CA MET A 538 14.80 1.60 5.24
C MET A 538 16.08 1.25 6.02
N LEU A 539 16.74 0.11 5.72
CA LEU A 539 18.05 -0.23 6.30
C LEU A 539 19.09 0.81 5.95
N VAL A 540 19.17 1.25 4.69
CA VAL A 540 20.06 2.33 4.27
C VAL A 540 19.70 3.64 4.99
N SER A 541 18.42 3.96 5.14
CA SER A 541 17.99 5.16 5.88
C SER A 541 18.40 5.13 7.34
N VAL A 542 18.37 3.96 7.99
CA VAL A 542 18.84 3.78 9.38
C VAL A 542 20.34 4.03 9.46
N THR A 543 21.14 3.46 8.54
CA THR A 543 22.61 3.64 8.56
C THR A 543 23.01 5.09 8.32
N GLU A 544 22.37 5.81 7.40
CA GLU A 544 22.65 7.23 7.17
C GLU A 544 22.23 8.13 8.34
N ARG A 545 21.20 7.74 9.09
CA ARG A 545 20.70 8.52 10.23
C ARG A 545 21.16 7.97 11.59
N THR A 546 22.16 7.09 11.60
CA THR A 546 22.67 6.47 12.83
C THR A 546 23.05 7.53 13.87
N ARG A 547 23.71 8.61 13.48
CA ARG A 547 24.07 9.71 14.36
C ARG A 547 22.85 10.45 14.94
N GLU A 548 21.81 10.71 14.15
CA GLU A 548 20.57 11.32 14.64
C GLU A 548 19.87 10.44 15.68
N ILE A 549 19.87 9.11 15.44
CA ILE A 549 19.34 8.11 16.38
C ILE A 549 20.16 8.15 17.68
N GLY A 550 21.49 8.18 17.57
CA GLY A 550 22.40 8.28 18.72
C GLY A 550 22.14 9.53 19.56
N ILE A 551 21.95 10.68 18.92
CA ILE A 551 21.57 11.94 19.58
C ILE A 551 20.24 11.79 20.31
N ALA A 552 19.21 11.26 19.64
CA ALA A 552 17.89 11.07 20.23
C ALA A 552 17.96 10.16 21.48
N MET A 553 18.71 9.06 21.39
CA MET A 553 18.89 8.13 22.52
C MET A 553 19.71 8.77 23.66
N ALA A 554 20.73 9.55 23.35
CA ALA A 554 21.55 10.26 24.35
C ALA A 554 20.70 11.25 25.17
N ILE A 555 19.77 11.95 24.55
CA ILE A 555 18.89 12.91 25.24
C ILE A 555 17.66 12.26 25.86
N GLY A 556 17.55 10.92 25.84
CA GLY A 556 16.58 10.16 26.59
C GLY A 556 15.44 9.51 25.79
N ALA A 557 15.57 9.35 24.47
CA ALA A 557 14.66 8.52 23.69
C ALA A 557 14.79 7.06 24.12
N LYS A 558 13.64 6.38 24.30
CA LYS A 558 13.56 4.94 24.55
C LYS A 558 13.64 4.16 23.25
N GLU A 559 13.98 2.87 23.36
CA GLU A 559 13.95 1.96 22.20
C GLU A 559 12.59 1.98 21.49
N SER A 560 11.48 2.00 22.27
CA SER A 560 10.13 2.07 21.73
C SER A 560 9.83 3.35 20.93
N ASN A 561 10.44 4.49 21.29
CA ASN A 561 10.27 5.75 20.58
C ASN A 561 10.90 5.69 19.18
N ILE A 562 12.09 5.16 19.08
CA ILE A 562 12.82 4.98 17.83
C ILE A 562 12.10 3.97 16.94
N LEU A 563 11.72 2.79 17.49
CA LEU A 563 10.95 1.78 16.78
C LEU A 563 9.67 2.37 16.18
N GLN A 564 8.91 3.10 16.98
CA GLN A 564 7.65 3.73 16.58
C GLN A 564 7.85 4.75 15.46
N GLN A 565 8.87 5.60 15.55
CA GLN A 565 9.16 6.62 14.55
C GLN A 565 9.45 5.99 13.18
N PHE A 566 10.36 5.01 13.09
CA PHE A 566 10.70 4.35 11.84
C PHE A 566 9.56 3.48 11.29
N LEU A 567 8.75 2.87 12.16
CA LEU A 567 7.58 2.10 11.75
C LEU A 567 6.51 3.01 11.13
N ILE A 568 6.23 4.17 11.72
CA ILE A 568 5.30 5.16 11.16
C ILE A 568 5.83 5.65 9.80
N GLU A 569 7.14 5.90 9.67
CA GLU A 569 7.75 6.31 8.40
C GLU A 569 7.52 5.26 7.29
N ALA A 570 7.73 3.97 7.60
CA ALA A 570 7.49 2.88 6.66
C ALA A 570 6.01 2.76 6.26
N ILE A 571 5.09 2.85 7.23
CA ILE A 571 3.64 2.81 6.98
C ILE A 571 3.22 3.97 6.09
N LEU A 572 3.71 5.18 6.36
CA LEU A 572 3.39 6.37 5.57
C LEU A 572 3.89 6.23 4.13
N LEU A 573 5.15 5.80 3.93
CA LEU A 573 5.71 5.58 2.60
C LEU A 573 4.87 4.58 1.80
N CYS A 574 4.49 3.46 2.43
CA CYS A 574 3.68 2.43 1.78
C CYS A 574 2.25 2.90 1.50
N SER A 575 1.63 3.65 2.43
CA SER A 575 0.28 4.19 2.26
C SER A 575 0.23 5.25 1.16
N PHE A 576 1.21 6.17 1.10
CA PHE A 576 1.33 7.13 0.01
C PHE A 576 1.57 6.44 -1.34
N GLY A 577 2.46 5.44 -1.37
CA GLY A 577 2.69 4.61 -2.55
C GLY A 577 1.42 3.90 -3.00
N GLY A 578 0.63 3.38 -2.05
CA GLY A 578 -0.67 2.75 -2.29
C GLY A 578 -1.69 3.69 -2.92
N ILE A 579 -1.85 4.89 -2.35
CA ILE A 579 -2.76 5.92 -2.87
C ILE A 579 -2.34 6.34 -4.29
N LEU A 580 -1.05 6.60 -4.51
CA LEU A 580 -0.54 6.96 -5.82
C LEU A 580 -0.73 5.82 -6.84
N GLY A 581 -0.53 4.57 -6.43
CA GLY A 581 -0.80 3.39 -7.25
C GLY A 581 -2.26 3.29 -7.68
N ILE A 582 -3.20 3.56 -6.77
CA ILE A 582 -4.64 3.62 -7.08
C ILE A 582 -4.94 4.74 -8.09
N ILE A 583 -4.39 5.95 -7.88
CA ILE A 583 -4.60 7.08 -8.78
C ILE A 583 -4.08 6.76 -10.20
N ILE A 584 -2.89 6.17 -10.30
CA ILE A 584 -2.29 5.78 -11.58
C ILE A 584 -3.13 4.70 -12.27
N ALA A 585 -3.62 3.69 -11.50
CA ALA A 585 -4.49 2.65 -12.04
C ALA A 585 -5.79 3.24 -12.63
N LEU A 586 -6.41 4.19 -11.94
CA LEU A 586 -7.61 4.89 -12.43
C LEU A 586 -7.32 5.70 -13.68
N ALA A 587 -6.20 6.42 -13.70
CA ALA A 587 -5.79 7.21 -14.88
C ALA A 587 -5.53 6.32 -16.11
N LEU A 588 -4.81 5.21 -15.92
CA LEU A 588 -4.55 4.22 -16.97
C LEU A 588 -5.85 3.57 -17.47
N GLY A 589 -6.76 3.23 -16.55
CA GLY A 589 -8.04 2.63 -16.91
C GLY A 589 -8.95 3.59 -17.67
N TYR A 590 -9.00 4.85 -17.27
CA TYR A 590 -9.74 5.87 -18.02
C TYR A 590 -9.16 6.07 -19.44
N GLY A 591 -7.83 6.16 -19.55
CA GLY A 591 -7.15 6.24 -20.83
C GLY A 591 -7.43 5.03 -21.73
N PHE A 592 -7.36 3.81 -21.15
CA PHE A 592 -7.64 2.57 -21.88
C PHE A 592 -9.09 2.53 -22.41
N ASN A 593 -10.06 2.88 -21.55
CA ASN A 593 -11.48 2.89 -21.92
C ASN A 593 -11.80 3.95 -23.01
N SER A 594 -10.98 5.00 -23.13
CA SER A 594 -11.16 6.02 -24.17
C SER A 594 -10.63 5.57 -25.54
N ILE A 595 -9.66 4.64 -25.57
CA ILE A 595 -9.01 4.15 -26.78
C ILE A 595 -9.66 2.85 -27.27
N SER A 596 -10.04 1.97 -26.35
CA SER A 596 -10.57 0.65 -26.68
C SER A 596 -12.10 0.65 -26.63
N SER A 597 -12.73 0.35 -27.77
CA SER A 597 -14.19 0.12 -27.86
C SER A 597 -14.60 -1.31 -27.47
N ASP A 598 -13.68 -2.27 -27.57
CA ASP A 598 -14.01 -3.69 -27.43
C ASP A 598 -13.92 -4.21 -26.01
N PHE A 599 -13.00 -3.72 -25.20
CA PHE A 599 -12.82 -4.12 -23.81
C PHE A 599 -12.85 -2.89 -22.90
N THR A 600 -13.64 -2.94 -21.86
CA THR A 600 -13.71 -1.88 -20.85
C THR A 600 -13.17 -2.37 -19.53
N MET A 601 -12.34 -1.56 -18.87
CA MET A 601 -11.91 -1.82 -17.51
C MET A 601 -13.03 -1.44 -16.54
N LYS A 602 -13.50 -2.40 -15.74
CA LYS A 602 -14.55 -2.19 -14.71
C LYS A 602 -13.92 -2.19 -13.34
N PHE A 603 -13.88 -1.01 -12.72
CA PHE A 603 -13.38 -0.83 -11.36
C PHE A 603 -14.47 -1.11 -10.34
N THR A 604 -14.15 -1.89 -9.33
CA THR A 604 -14.98 -2.13 -8.14
C THR A 604 -14.29 -1.54 -6.90
N THR A 605 -15.03 -1.27 -5.84
CA THR A 605 -14.46 -0.64 -4.62
C THR A 605 -13.58 -1.59 -3.81
N ALA A 606 -13.86 -2.88 -3.83
CA ALA A 606 -13.14 -3.87 -3.03
C ALA A 606 -11.63 -3.92 -3.32
N PRO A 607 -11.13 -3.95 -4.57
CA PRO A 607 -9.70 -3.92 -4.86
C PRO A 607 -8.98 -2.69 -4.31
N PHE A 608 -9.61 -1.52 -4.27
CA PHE A 608 -9.00 -0.30 -3.73
C PHE A 608 -8.78 -0.40 -2.22
N ILE A 609 -9.79 -0.89 -1.48
CA ILE A 609 -9.68 -1.08 -0.03
C ILE A 609 -8.62 -2.14 0.29
N ILE A 610 -8.66 -3.27 -0.42
CA ILE A 610 -7.68 -4.36 -0.24
C ILE A 610 -6.27 -3.84 -0.54
N ALA A 611 -6.06 -3.12 -1.64
CA ALA A 611 -4.77 -2.57 -2.01
C ALA A 611 -4.21 -1.61 -0.94
N PHE A 612 -5.04 -0.72 -0.39
CA PHE A 612 -4.64 0.20 0.68
C PHE A 612 -4.28 -0.55 1.97
N VAL A 613 -5.10 -1.50 2.40
CA VAL A 613 -4.85 -2.31 3.60
C VAL A 613 -3.57 -3.14 3.44
N VAL A 614 -3.40 -3.79 2.29
CA VAL A 614 -2.22 -4.61 2.01
C VAL A 614 -0.96 -3.77 1.93
N SER A 615 -0.99 -2.58 1.29
CA SER A 615 0.18 -1.69 1.25
C SER A 615 0.59 -1.22 2.64
N SER A 616 -0.38 -0.89 3.50
CA SER A 616 -0.10 -0.52 4.89
C SER A 616 0.47 -1.70 5.70
N ALA A 617 -0.05 -2.91 5.50
CA ALA A 617 0.46 -4.13 6.13
C ALA A 617 1.91 -4.44 5.69
N ILE A 618 2.24 -4.24 4.42
CA ILE A 618 3.60 -4.35 3.89
C ILE A 618 4.54 -3.38 4.60
N GLY A 619 4.11 -2.13 4.79
CA GLY A 619 4.86 -1.13 5.56
C GLY A 619 5.18 -1.60 6.97
N ILE A 620 4.23 -2.26 7.66
CA ILE A 620 4.44 -2.82 8.99
C ILE A 620 5.41 -4.00 8.95
N ILE A 621 5.17 -4.98 8.09
CA ILE A 621 5.93 -6.25 8.04
C ILE A 621 7.39 -5.98 7.66
N PHE A 622 7.60 -5.28 6.56
CA PHE A 622 8.95 -5.04 6.03
C PHE A 622 9.66 -3.84 6.70
N GLY A 623 8.92 -2.91 7.31
CA GLY A 623 9.47 -1.82 8.10
C GLY A 623 9.90 -2.21 9.51
N TYR A 624 9.35 -3.31 10.06
CA TYR A 624 9.62 -3.72 11.45
C TYR A 624 11.08 -4.09 11.69
N LEU A 625 11.70 -4.88 10.81
CA LEU A 625 13.10 -5.30 10.98
C LEU A 625 14.08 -4.13 10.97
N PRO A 626 14.07 -3.19 10.00
CA PRO A 626 14.89 -1.99 10.04
C PRO A 626 14.64 -1.12 11.28
N ALA A 627 13.37 -0.91 11.62
CA ALA A 627 12.99 -0.11 12.78
C ALA A 627 13.51 -0.72 14.10
N ARG A 628 13.43 -2.04 14.24
CA ARG A 628 14.01 -2.76 15.38
C ARG A 628 15.53 -2.68 15.42
N SER A 629 16.20 -2.76 14.26
CA SER A 629 17.65 -2.57 14.20
C SER A 629 18.05 -1.18 14.64
N ALA A 630 17.33 -0.14 14.19
CA ALA A 630 17.53 1.24 14.62
C ALA A 630 17.35 1.43 16.13
N SER A 631 16.30 0.80 16.72
CA SER A 631 15.98 0.95 18.14
C SER A 631 16.99 0.29 19.08
N LYS A 632 17.77 -0.67 18.58
CA LYS A 632 18.78 -1.41 19.36
C LYS A 632 20.21 -0.90 19.17
N LEU A 633 20.39 0.23 18.50
CA LEU A 633 21.71 0.85 18.38
C LEU A 633 22.22 1.26 19.75
N ASN A 634 23.53 1.09 19.95
CA ASN A 634 24.19 1.63 21.12
C ASN A 634 24.37 3.15 20.92
N PRO A 635 23.92 4.01 21.85
CA PRO A 635 24.03 5.46 21.70
C PRO A 635 25.46 5.95 21.45
N ILE A 636 26.47 5.34 22.08
CA ILE A 636 27.88 5.74 21.94
C ILE A 636 28.39 5.40 20.55
N ASP A 637 28.17 4.17 20.09
CA ASP A 637 28.61 3.72 18.77
C ASP A 637 27.94 4.55 17.67
N ALA A 638 26.65 4.91 17.89
CA ALA A 638 25.88 5.75 16.99
C ALA A 638 26.39 7.20 16.94
N LEU A 639 26.84 7.77 18.08
CA LEU A 639 27.42 9.11 18.14
C LEU A 639 28.85 9.19 17.58
N ALA A 640 29.58 8.07 17.59
CA ALA A 640 30.97 7.99 17.11
C ALA A 640 31.09 7.85 15.60
N GLN A 641 29.99 7.47 14.90
CA GLN A 641 29.97 7.38 13.43
C GLN A 641 29.99 8.80 12.81
N GLU A 642 30.96 9.05 11.91
CA GLU A 642 31.14 10.32 11.18
C GLU A 642 30.12 10.48 10.04
#